data_163674f43639f43e3a2a61045703c2bd
#
_entry.id   163674f43639f43e3a2a61045703c2bd
#
_cell.length_a   1.000
_cell.length_b   1.000
_cell.length_c   1.000
_cell.angle_alpha   90.00
_cell.angle_beta   90.00
_cell.angle_gamma   90.00
#
_symmetry.space_group_name_H-M   'P 1'
#
loop_
_entity.id
_entity.type
_entity.pdbx_description
1 polymer ?
#
loop_
_entity_poly.entity_id
_entity_poly.type
_entity_poly.pdbx_seq_one_letter_code
_entity_poly.pdbx_strand_id
1 'polypeptide(L)'
;MNQQINYFSKKSWKTHFFLTVILLLLSVSNTQAQNQLTLKIYDAYTYQPIIGVQVKSEFGIDKTDQNGELAFKKIPGQLVLSHPDYLVKVLPLSQISERAQLHIDVILEPNSQTEEELVVSANRNAEKRKDVAQKIQVLRAAEMQFQQQTSMADVLQNSGSVFVQKSQLGGGSPIIRGFETNKVLLVVDGIRMNNAIYRGGHLQNVITLDQANVDRVELVFGPGSVMYGSDAIGGVMSFQTKKPVLSSSDALLVKASAYTRYFSAANGYAANAQVNVANKRFGSLTSFSYASYGDLRQGAKRSAAIGSLGVRNWYVDRINGVDSMMVNLDSNLQIGSGYNQYDVLQKFTFVQKEGVTHQLNLQLSNSGNIDRYDRLTLMSGSKPKFAEWYYGPQFRLLTAYTLELTNATKYYDQARIILAYQGIEESRIDRRFKKDTRNHRIEKLNIYTLNVDLLKKIGKNELRYGLDAYINQVNSTAYAENILTGEQAALDTRYPDGGSSMNGAALYFSHTYELSDKLILNDGLRLSQIGLNAQFVDQTFFPFPFNSITQNHTALNGNLGLIYMPTKQLRMTLNGSTAFRAPNVDDLTKVFESVPGNVIVPNPNLKNEYAYNSEFGLSYRMADRVTVGANAYATLLRNALTVQNGTFNGADNILYDGQLSQVMTTTNAAKARVWGVELFLNAKIANNLALQATYNYTNGRILTDTVPYPLDHIAPAFGKASLIYTKMKWRAEFFAQYSGWKKLEDYNLIGEDNYSYATPEGMPSWYTLNLRMNYAFSKNLSVQAACENILDQNYRLFASNISAPGRNFILTLRGNF
;
A
#
# COMPACT_ATOMS: atom_id res chain seq x y z
N MET A 1 -16.81 -30.31 -51.33
CA MET A 1 -15.80 -31.28 -50.83
C MET A 1 -14.52 -30.46 -50.61
N ASN A 2 -13.99 -30.35 -49.42
CA ASN A 2 -12.91 -29.53 -48.87
C ASN A 2 -13.38 -28.31 -48.07
N GLN A 3 -13.93 -28.62 -46.90
CA GLN A 3 -13.88 -27.75 -45.69
C GLN A 3 -14.27 -28.61 -44.47
N GLN A 4 -13.39 -29.44 -44.03
CA GLN A 4 -13.43 -30.08 -42.70
C GLN A 4 -12.11 -30.81 -42.55
N ILE A 5 -11.10 -30.16 -42.10
CA ILE A 5 -9.92 -30.69 -41.37
C ILE A 5 -9.11 -29.48 -40.94
N ASN A 6 -9.39 -28.94 -39.76
CA ASN A 6 -8.47 -28.06 -39.02
C ASN A 6 -9.04 -27.65 -37.65
N TYR A 7 -9.55 -28.61 -36.89
CA TYR A 7 -10.06 -28.32 -35.52
C TYR A 7 -9.52 -29.28 -34.43
N PHE A 8 -8.53 -30.13 -34.74
CA PHE A 8 -8.07 -31.14 -33.77
C PHE A 8 -6.61 -31.03 -33.29
N SER A 9 -5.83 -29.99 -33.66
CA SER A 9 -4.38 -29.95 -33.29
C SER A 9 -4.00 -28.98 -32.15
N LYS A 10 -4.91 -28.16 -31.64
CA LYS A 10 -4.59 -27.18 -30.56
C LYS A 10 -4.93 -27.61 -29.13
N LYS A 11 -5.59 -28.72 -28.92
CA LYS A 11 -6.03 -29.18 -27.59
C LYS A 11 -5.05 -30.17 -26.94
N SER A 12 -4.16 -30.80 -27.71
CA SER A 12 -3.28 -31.86 -27.19
C SER A 12 -1.99 -31.34 -26.53
N TRP A 13 -1.50 -30.16 -26.93
CA TRP A 13 -0.24 -29.63 -26.40
C TRP A 13 -0.32 -29.09 -24.96
N LYS A 14 -1.46 -28.55 -24.57
CA LYS A 14 -1.66 -28.03 -23.22
C LYS A 14 -1.73 -29.11 -22.16
N THR A 15 -2.31 -30.28 -22.50
CA THR A 15 -2.44 -31.40 -21.57
C THR A 15 -1.12 -32.14 -21.36
N HIS A 16 -0.30 -32.24 -22.39
CA HIS A 16 1.00 -32.92 -22.29
C HIS A 16 2.05 -32.09 -21.55
N PHE A 17 2.02 -30.76 -21.71
CA PHE A 17 2.92 -29.87 -20.94
C PHE A 17 2.63 -29.93 -19.44
N PHE A 18 1.38 -29.98 -19.03
CA PHE A 18 0.99 -30.10 -17.62
C PHE A 18 1.35 -31.46 -17.02
N LEU A 19 1.18 -32.55 -17.75
CA LEU A 19 1.59 -33.90 -17.29
C LEU A 19 3.11 -34.05 -17.20
N THR A 20 3.86 -33.48 -18.11
CA THR A 20 5.36 -33.56 -18.12
C THR A 20 5.96 -32.78 -16.95
N VAL A 21 5.36 -31.63 -16.58
CA VAL A 21 5.79 -30.87 -15.41
C VAL A 21 5.47 -31.60 -14.09
N ILE A 22 4.34 -32.32 -14.04
CA ILE A 22 3.98 -33.14 -12.86
C ILE A 22 4.88 -34.38 -12.71
N LEU A 23 5.28 -35.01 -13.80
CA LEU A 23 6.19 -36.18 -13.77
C LEU A 23 7.64 -35.83 -13.42
N LEU A 24 8.13 -34.65 -13.79
CA LEU A 24 9.48 -34.16 -13.40
C LEU A 24 9.57 -33.81 -11.89
N LEU A 25 8.47 -33.63 -11.20
CA LEU A 25 8.41 -33.31 -9.77
C LEU A 25 8.44 -34.54 -8.84
N LEU A 26 8.39 -35.79 -9.40
CA LEU A 26 8.28 -37.02 -8.61
C LEU A 26 9.59 -37.81 -8.42
N SER A 27 10.72 -37.35 -8.96
CA SER A 27 11.99 -38.10 -8.86
C SER A 27 13.00 -37.39 -7.95
N VAL A 28 13.00 -37.64 -6.64
CA VAL A 28 14.17 -37.42 -5.78
C VAL A 28 14.32 -38.59 -4.80
N SER A 29 15.50 -39.14 -4.87
CA SER A 29 16.04 -40.34 -4.27
C SER A 29 16.41 -40.25 -2.79
N ASN A 30 16.40 -41.45 -2.17
CA ASN A 30 16.81 -41.77 -0.80
C ASN A 30 18.30 -41.61 -0.54
N THR A 31 18.68 -41.10 0.61
CA THR A 31 20.00 -41.28 1.21
C THR A 31 19.92 -41.72 2.67
N GLN A 32 20.85 -42.54 3.06
CA GLN A 32 20.90 -43.31 4.31
C GLN A 32 21.05 -42.45 5.60
N ALA A 33 20.51 -42.99 6.68
CA ALA A 33 20.42 -42.37 7.97
C ALA A 33 21.54 -42.80 8.94
N GLN A 34 22.16 -41.84 9.60
CA GLN A 34 22.92 -41.99 10.85
C GLN A 34 22.08 -41.50 12.03
N ASN A 35 22.26 -42.11 13.23
CA ASN A 35 21.56 -41.76 14.48
C ASN A 35 21.82 -40.31 14.90
N GLN A 36 20.99 -39.40 14.51
CA GLN A 36 21.08 -37.95 14.87
C GLN A 36 19.68 -37.40 15.13
N LEU A 37 19.56 -36.53 16.17
CA LEU A 37 18.37 -35.70 16.34
C LEU A 37 18.41 -34.60 15.28
N THR A 38 17.43 -34.58 14.39
CA THR A 38 17.25 -33.49 13.42
C THR A 38 16.06 -32.64 13.82
N LEU A 39 16.32 -31.38 14.09
CA LEU A 39 15.31 -30.35 14.35
C LEU A 39 14.97 -29.68 13.01
N LYS A 40 13.69 -29.50 12.72
CA LYS A 40 13.22 -28.79 11.55
C LYS A 40 12.22 -27.73 11.98
N ILE A 41 12.49 -26.49 11.61
CA ILE A 41 11.74 -25.33 12.10
C ILE A 41 10.93 -24.71 10.96
N TYR A 42 9.63 -24.53 11.19
CA TYR A 42 8.68 -24.03 10.22
C TYR A 42 7.96 -22.78 10.73
N ASP A 43 7.61 -21.90 9.81
CA ASP A 43 6.72 -20.75 10.03
C ASP A 43 5.29 -21.22 10.24
N ALA A 44 4.62 -20.71 11.28
CA ALA A 44 3.26 -21.07 11.63
C ALA A 44 2.21 -20.68 10.59
N TYR A 45 2.50 -19.69 9.76
CA TYR A 45 1.53 -19.14 8.81
C TYR A 45 1.66 -19.74 7.42
N THR A 46 2.90 -19.97 6.97
CA THR A 46 3.18 -20.46 5.62
C THR A 46 3.58 -21.93 5.58
N TYR A 47 3.94 -22.51 6.73
CA TYR A 47 4.56 -23.84 6.86
C TYR A 47 5.87 -23.96 6.04
N GLN A 48 6.54 -22.82 5.83
CA GLN A 48 7.85 -22.78 5.17
C GLN A 48 8.97 -22.96 6.19
N PRO A 49 10.09 -23.61 5.81
CA PRO A 49 11.26 -23.72 6.68
C PRO A 49 11.83 -22.34 7.01
N ILE A 50 12.24 -22.14 8.27
CA ILE A 50 12.83 -20.88 8.74
C ILE A 50 14.35 -21.03 8.79
N ILE A 51 15.04 -20.18 8.04
CA ILE A 51 16.50 -20.14 7.96
C ILE A 51 17.07 -19.29 9.08
N GLY A 52 18.22 -19.71 9.63
CA GLY A 52 19.00 -18.88 10.55
C GLY A 52 18.43 -18.75 11.94
N VAL A 53 17.45 -19.59 12.32
CA VAL A 53 16.97 -19.65 13.72
C VAL A 53 18.14 -20.03 14.63
N GLN A 54 18.44 -19.18 15.59
CA GLN A 54 19.42 -19.47 16.62
C GLN A 54 18.84 -20.48 17.59
N VAL A 55 19.50 -21.62 17.73
CA VAL A 55 19.12 -22.69 18.64
C VAL A 55 20.19 -22.77 19.71
N LYS A 56 19.87 -22.31 20.91
CA LYS A 56 20.74 -22.38 22.08
C LYS A 56 20.45 -23.68 22.84
N SER A 57 21.48 -24.44 23.09
CA SER A 57 21.48 -25.65 23.92
C SER A 57 22.59 -25.58 24.96
N GLU A 58 22.69 -26.59 25.83
CA GLU A 58 23.80 -26.77 26.73
C GLU A 58 25.13 -27.03 26.01
N PHE A 59 25.10 -27.42 24.74
CA PHE A 59 26.28 -27.69 23.93
C PHE A 59 26.75 -26.46 23.12
N GLY A 60 26.02 -25.36 23.13
CA GLY A 60 26.37 -24.15 22.41
C GLY A 60 25.18 -23.48 21.69
N ILE A 61 25.49 -22.57 20.79
CA ILE A 61 24.51 -21.87 19.94
C ILE A 61 24.82 -22.21 18.49
N ASP A 62 23.87 -22.83 17.82
CA ASP A 62 23.91 -23.15 16.41
C ASP A 62 22.76 -22.44 15.66
N LYS A 63 22.79 -22.45 14.33
CA LYS A 63 21.73 -21.87 13.48
C LYS A 63 21.20 -22.91 12.52
N THR A 64 19.88 -22.84 12.26
CA THR A 64 19.27 -23.63 11.20
C THR A 64 19.84 -23.27 9.81
N ASP A 65 19.96 -24.28 8.99
CA ASP A 65 20.44 -24.18 7.61
C ASP A 65 19.35 -23.57 6.67
N GLN A 66 19.63 -23.56 5.39
CA GLN A 66 18.73 -23.08 4.33
C GLN A 66 17.44 -23.91 4.16
N ASN A 67 17.36 -25.10 4.75
CA ASN A 67 16.17 -25.95 4.81
C ASN A 67 15.42 -25.82 6.15
N GLY A 68 15.86 -24.92 7.05
CA GLY A 68 15.33 -24.79 8.38
C GLY A 68 15.74 -25.94 9.29
N GLU A 69 16.79 -26.69 8.94
CA GLU A 69 17.23 -27.90 9.64
C GLU A 69 18.47 -27.63 10.49
N LEU A 70 18.52 -28.33 11.62
CA LEU A 70 19.68 -28.40 12.49
C LEU A 70 19.81 -29.81 13.07
N ALA A 71 20.98 -30.43 12.89
CA ALA A 71 21.25 -31.77 13.38
C ALA A 71 22.13 -31.75 14.65
N PHE A 72 21.76 -32.54 15.64
CA PHE A 72 22.48 -32.71 16.88
C PHE A 72 23.08 -34.10 17.00
N LYS A 73 24.34 -34.19 17.37
CA LYS A 73 25.04 -35.46 17.66
C LYS A 73 24.67 -36.05 19.02
N LYS A 74 24.12 -35.23 19.91
CA LYS A 74 23.58 -35.63 21.22
C LYS A 74 22.27 -34.87 21.47
N ILE A 75 21.32 -35.53 22.12
CA ILE A 75 20.02 -34.93 22.44
C ILE A 75 20.21 -33.98 23.62
N PRO A 76 19.97 -32.66 23.47
CA PRO A 76 20.04 -31.70 24.58
C PRO A 76 18.81 -31.82 25.48
N GLY A 77 18.96 -31.49 26.77
CA GLY A 77 17.85 -31.50 27.71
C GLY A 77 16.81 -30.43 27.42
N GLN A 78 17.25 -29.31 26.88
CA GLN A 78 16.39 -28.15 26.52
C GLN A 78 16.97 -27.40 25.35
N LEU A 79 16.09 -26.92 24.49
CA LEU A 79 16.43 -26.01 23.41
C LEU A 79 15.69 -24.66 23.57
N VAL A 80 16.41 -23.56 23.30
CA VAL A 80 15.82 -22.22 23.19
C VAL A 80 16.01 -21.76 21.75
N LEU A 81 14.89 -21.60 21.05
CA LEU A 81 14.86 -21.15 19.66
C LEU A 81 14.55 -19.66 19.62
N SER A 82 15.39 -18.89 18.93
CA SER A 82 15.20 -17.46 18.77
C SER A 82 15.51 -17.02 17.34
N HIS A 83 14.69 -16.11 16.85
CA HIS A 83 14.87 -15.46 15.53
C HIS A 83 14.25 -14.06 15.61
N PRO A 84 14.81 -13.03 14.98
CA PRO A 84 14.30 -11.65 15.06
C PRO A 84 12.82 -11.52 14.69
N ASP A 85 12.37 -12.34 13.76
CA ASP A 85 10.99 -12.29 13.22
C ASP A 85 10.01 -13.23 13.92
N TYR A 86 10.44 -14.02 14.90
CA TYR A 86 9.61 -15.04 15.54
C TYR A 86 9.67 -14.95 17.07
N LEU A 87 8.60 -15.43 17.70
CA LEU A 87 8.56 -15.55 19.15
C LEU A 87 9.59 -16.58 19.62
N VAL A 88 10.30 -16.25 20.71
CA VAL A 88 11.22 -17.21 21.36
C VAL A 88 10.42 -18.41 21.82
N LYS A 89 10.90 -19.61 21.45
CA LYS A 89 10.29 -20.87 21.87
C LYS A 89 11.26 -21.72 22.65
N VAL A 90 10.81 -22.21 23.81
CA VAL A 90 11.57 -23.12 24.64
C VAL A 90 10.99 -24.52 24.48
N LEU A 91 11.86 -25.49 24.16
CA LEU A 91 11.50 -26.89 23.97
C LEU A 91 12.23 -27.75 25.02
N PRO A 92 11.53 -28.26 26.03
CA PRO A 92 12.08 -29.25 26.91
C PRO A 92 12.12 -30.61 26.22
N LEU A 93 13.28 -31.27 26.13
CA LEU A 93 13.48 -32.55 25.45
C LEU A 93 13.71 -33.70 26.45
N SER A 94 13.65 -33.43 27.74
CA SER A 94 13.92 -34.36 28.82
C SER A 94 13.01 -35.59 28.90
N GLN A 95 11.97 -35.69 28.10
CA GLN A 95 11.05 -36.81 28.05
C GLN A 95 11.19 -37.70 26.80
N ILE A 96 12.19 -37.45 25.97
CA ILE A 96 12.37 -38.18 24.73
C ILE A 96 13.35 -39.34 24.90
N SER A 97 12.90 -40.58 24.66
CA SER A 97 13.73 -41.76 24.82
C SER A 97 14.79 -41.90 23.72
N GLU A 98 15.99 -42.35 24.05
CA GLU A 98 17.18 -42.43 23.20
C GLU A 98 17.12 -43.44 22.00
N ARG A 99 15.99 -43.99 21.66
CA ARG A 99 15.90 -45.19 20.78
C ARG A 99 15.38 -44.99 19.39
N ALA A 100 15.35 -43.78 18.80
CA ALA A 100 14.95 -43.61 17.40
C ALA A 100 15.70 -42.44 16.76
N GLN A 101 15.84 -42.47 15.44
CA GLN A 101 16.12 -41.25 14.68
C GLN A 101 15.00 -40.28 14.97
N LEU A 102 15.30 -39.27 15.79
CA LEU A 102 14.31 -38.28 16.16
C LEU A 102 14.32 -37.16 15.15
N HIS A 103 13.20 -37.03 14.46
CA HIS A 103 12.90 -35.86 13.66
C HIS A 103 11.83 -35.07 14.41
N ILE A 104 12.17 -33.83 14.79
CA ILE A 104 11.23 -32.96 15.51
C ILE A 104 10.91 -31.76 14.65
N ASP A 105 9.65 -31.68 14.18
CA ASP A 105 9.11 -30.51 13.53
C ASP A 105 8.66 -29.48 14.57
N VAL A 106 9.23 -28.28 14.51
CA VAL A 106 8.92 -27.18 15.40
C VAL A 106 8.30 -26.04 14.59
N ILE A 107 7.18 -25.56 15.05
CA ILE A 107 6.51 -24.39 14.48
C ILE A 107 6.82 -23.17 15.34
N LEU A 108 7.35 -22.11 14.73
CA LEU A 108 7.51 -20.80 15.35
C LEU A 108 6.41 -19.87 14.90
N GLU A 109 5.84 -19.14 15.85
CA GLU A 109 4.86 -18.10 15.60
C GLU A 109 5.60 -16.81 15.25
N PRO A 110 5.22 -16.13 14.13
CA PRO A 110 5.80 -14.84 13.81
C PRO A 110 5.62 -13.80 14.92
N ASN A 111 6.64 -12.98 15.10
CA ASN A 111 6.69 -11.94 16.12
C ASN A 111 5.93 -10.66 15.71
N SER A 112 4.96 -10.77 14.82
CA SER A 112 4.30 -9.66 14.10
C SER A 112 3.53 -8.67 14.99
N GLN A 113 3.48 -8.88 16.30
CA GLN A 113 2.70 -8.04 17.21
C GLN A 113 3.42 -7.77 18.54
N THR A 114 4.69 -8.11 18.66
CA THR A 114 5.44 -7.82 19.88
C THR A 114 6.18 -6.50 19.76
N GLU A 115 6.44 -5.90 20.91
CA GLU A 115 7.19 -4.65 21.02
C GLU A 115 8.69 -4.81 20.71
N GLU A 116 9.21 -6.04 20.66
CA GLU A 116 10.58 -6.36 20.25
C GLU A 116 10.75 -6.47 18.72
N GLU A 117 9.68 -6.34 17.96
CA GLU A 117 9.72 -6.35 16.49
C GLU A 117 10.59 -5.21 15.96
N LEU A 118 11.45 -5.51 14.98
CA LEU A 118 12.27 -4.51 14.32
C LEU A 118 11.46 -3.78 13.25
N VAL A 119 11.44 -2.46 13.32
CA VAL A 119 10.82 -1.57 12.34
C VAL A 119 11.88 -0.64 11.75
N VAL A 120 11.71 -0.25 10.49
CA VAL A 120 12.65 0.61 9.77
C VAL A 120 12.04 1.97 9.46
N SER A 121 10.72 2.03 9.32
CA SER A 121 10.02 3.21 8.81
C SER A 121 10.01 4.41 9.76
N ALA A 122 10.12 4.19 11.06
CA ALA A 122 10.09 5.30 12.00
C ALA A 122 11.31 6.22 11.84
N ASN A 123 12.50 5.63 11.73
CA ASN A 123 13.77 6.36 11.74
C ASN A 123 14.73 5.97 10.60
N ARG A 124 14.23 5.36 9.52
CA ARG A 124 14.98 4.89 8.34
C ARG A 124 16.06 3.83 8.63
N ASN A 125 16.24 3.41 9.88
CA ASN A 125 17.14 2.35 10.32
C ASN A 125 16.37 1.38 11.19
N ALA A 126 16.83 0.12 11.25
CA ALA A 126 16.19 -0.92 12.04
C ALA A 126 16.30 -0.59 13.53
N GLU A 127 15.17 -0.53 14.21
CA GLU A 127 15.05 -0.33 15.64
C GLU A 127 13.89 -1.14 16.21
N LYS A 128 13.87 -1.35 17.52
CA LYS A 128 12.76 -2.07 18.15
C LYS A 128 11.53 -1.19 18.23
N ARG A 129 10.37 -1.74 17.88
CA ARG A 129 9.08 -1.01 17.93
C ARG A 129 8.79 -0.39 19.30
N LYS A 130 9.21 -1.05 20.39
CA LYS A 130 9.05 -0.52 21.76
C LYS A 130 9.77 0.82 21.99
N ASP A 131 10.86 1.07 21.24
CA ASP A 131 11.71 2.24 21.39
C ASP A 131 11.24 3.41 20.50
N VAL A 132 10.10 3.24 19.79
CA VAL A 132 9.46 4.26 18.95
C VAL A 132 8.21 4.79 19.61
N ALA A 133 8.11 6.11 19.82
CA ALA A 133 6.94 6.72 20.46
C ALA A 133 5.68 6.69 19.58
N GLN A 134 5.82 6.74 18.25
CA GLN A 134 4.72 6.69 17.29
C GLN A 134 4.09 5.30 17.20
N LYS A 135 2.79 5.24 16.91
CA LYS A 135 2.12 3.98 16.58
C LYS A 135 2.63 3.46 15.24
N ILE A 136 3.06 2.19 15.22
CA ILE A 136 3.45 1.48 13.99
C ILE A 136 2.70 0.15 13.92
N GLN A 137 2.15 -0.14 12.73
CA GLN A 137 1.59 -1.45 12.40
C GLN A 137 2.41 -2.06 11.27
N VAL A 138 2.75 -3.34 11.40
CA VAL A 138 3.51 -4.09 10.40
C VAL A 138 2.60 -5.14 9.78
N LEU A 139 2.57 -5.22 8.45
CA LEU A 139 1.93 -6.26 7.66
C LEU A 139 3.03 -7.06 6.96
N ARG A 140 3.20 -8.32 7.29
CA ARG A 140 4.26 -9.17 6.73
C ARG A 140 3.80 -9.92 5.48
N ALA A 141 4.74 -10.36 4.65
CA ALA A 141 4.45 -11.12 3.44
C ALA A 141 3.51 -12.32 3.68
N ALA A 142 3.73 -13.09 4.75
CA ALA A 142 2.90 -14.23 5.11
C ALA A 142 1.44 -13.86 5.41
N GLU A 143 1.21 -12.70 6.05
CA GLU A 143 -0.13 -12.18 6.31
C GLU A 143 -0.80 -11.67 5.03
N MET A 144 -0.08 -10.90 4.21
CA MET A 144 -0.57 -10.40 2.94
C MET A 144 -0.92 -11.54 1.97
N GLN A 145 -0.08 -12.58 1.89
CA GLN A 145 -0.33 -13.76 1.09
C GLN A 145 -1.57 -14.53 1.56
N PHE A 146 -1.77 -14.63 2.89
CA PHE A 146 -2.94 -15.28 3.47
C PHE A 146 -4.23 -14.49 3.20
N GLN A 147 -4.15 -13.18 3.10
CA GLN A 147 -5.30 -12.32 2.79
C GLN A 147 -5.84 -12.53 1.37
N GLN A 148 -5.02 -12.95 0.40
CA GLN A 148 -5.41 -13.26 -0.98
C GLN A 148 -6.10 -12.09 -1.71
N GLN A 149 -5.72 -10.85 -1.44
CA GLN A 149 -6.39 -9.68 -1.99
C GLN A 149 -6.04 -9.40 -3.46
N THR A 150 -6.87 -8.59 -4.16
CA THR A 150 -6.68 -8.25 -5.58
C THR A 150 -5.61 -7.19 -5.78
N SER A 151 -5.48 -6.24 -4.87
CA SER A 151 -4.55 -5.12 -4.95
C SER A 151 -3.90 -4.81 -3.61
N MET A 152 -2.82 -4.04 -3.62
CA MET A 152 -2.19 -3.54 -2.39
C MET A 152 -3.14 -2.65 -1.58
N ALA A 153 -4.01 -1.88 -2.25
CA ALA A 153 -5.03 -1.08 -1.57
C ALA A 153 -6.00 -1.96 -0.74
N ASP A 154 -6.40 -3.11 -1.29
CA ASP A 154 -7.25 -4.07 -0.58
C ASP A 154 -6.52 -4.74 0.60
N VAL A 155 -5.22 -5.02 0.45
CA VAL A 155 -4.37 -5.49 1.57
C VAL A 155 -4.35 -4.48 2.72
N LEU A 156 -4.16 -3.19 2.40
CA LEU A 156 -4.14 -2.11 3.40
C LEU A 156 -5.49 -1.98 4.10
N GLN A 157 -6.60 -2.01 3.36
CA GLN A 157 -7.95 -1.99 3.93
C GLN A 157 -8.21 -3.18 4.85
N ASN A 158 -7.75 -4.36 4.47
CA ASN A 158 -7.92 -5.60 5.24
C ASN A 158 -7.09 -5.62 6.53
N SER A 159 -6.15 -4.66 6.70
CA SER A 159 -5.44 -4.46 7.97
C SER A 159 -6.35 -4.02 9.11
N GLY A 160 -7.54 -3.45 8.78
CA GLY A 160 -8.50 -2.92 9.74
C GLY A 160 -8.11 -1.59 10.38
N SER A 161 -7.02 -0.95 9.92
CA SER A 161 -6.53 0.33 10.45
C SER A 161 -6.39 1.41 9.37
N VAL A 162 -6.49 1.05 8.11
CA VAL A 162 -6.46 1.95 6.95
C VAL A 162 -7.82 1.88 6.26
N PHE A 163 -8.39 3.04 5.97
CA PHE A 163 -9.57 3.14 5.13
C PHE A 163 -9.15 3.31 3.67
N VAL A 164 -9.91 2.80 2.71
CA VAL A 164 -9.58 2.92 1.28
C VAL A 164 -10.78 3.41 0.50
N GLN A 165 -10.58 4.40 -0.32
CA GLN A 165 -11.56 4.97 -1.24
C GLN A 165 -11.28 4.46 -2.67
N LYS A 166 -12.31 4.12 -3.43
CA LYS A 166 -12.18 3.59 -4.81
C LYS A 166 -13.17 4.22 -5.78
N SER A 167 -12.71 4.54 -7.00
CA SER A 167 -13.57 4.94 -8.13
C SER A 167 -13.61 3.89 -9.24
N GLN A 168 -12.71 2.93 -9.21
CA GLN A 168 -12.57 1.81 -10.13
C GLN A 168 -12.02 0.59 -9.39
N LEU A 169 -11.99 -0.59 -10.04
CA LEU A 169 -11.47 -1.82 -9.45
C LEU A 169 -9.95 -1.74 -9.27
N GLY A 170 -9.24 -1.25 -10.29
CA GLY A 170 -7.79 -1.11 -10.26
C GLY A 170 -7.35 0.11 -9.43
N GLY A 171 -6.68 -0.13 -8.32
CA GLY A 171 -6.15 0.90 -7.43
C GLY A 171 -7.05 1.23 -6.25
N GLY A 172 -6.75 2.35 -5.62
CA GLY A 172 -7.46 2.90 -4.46
C GLY A 172 -6.61 3.91 -3.72
N SER A 173 -7.27 4.82 -3.01
CA SER A 173 -6.65 5.86 -2.18
C SER A 173 -6.68 5.44 -0.72
N PRO A 174 -5.54 5.06 -0.12
CA PRO A 174 -5.49 4.77 1.31
C PRO A 174 -5.57 6.06 2.13
N ILE A 175 -6.34 5.99 3.21
CA ILE A 175 -6.61 7.08 4.14
C ILE A 175 -6.17 6.67 5.54
N ILE A 176 -5.35 7.47 6.18
CA ILE A 176 -4.93 7.32 7.58
C ILE A 176 -5.45 8.51 8.38
N ARG A 177 -6.26 8.26 9.42
CA ARG A 177 -6.77 9.30 10.34
C ARG A 177 -7.48 10.45 9.62
N GLY A 178 -8.18 10.18 8.51
CA GLY A 178 -8.83 11.19 7.69
C GLY A 178 -7.90 11.96 6.76
N PHE A 179 -6.62 11.63 6.69
CA PHE A 179 -5.67 12.17 5.73
C PHE A 179 -5.52 11.21 4.55
N GLU A 180 -5.64 11.74 3.37
CA GLU A 180 -5.54 11.00 2.12
C GLU A 180 -4.16 11.12 1.45
N THR A 181 -4.01 10.51 0.33
CA THR A 181 -2.79 10.23 -0.42
C THR A 181 -1.79 11.38 -0.55
N ASN A 182 -2.20 12.62 -0.80
CA ASN A 182 -1.26 13.74 -0.86
C ASN A 182 -0.84 14.28 0.51
N LYS A 183 -1.45 13.76 1.59
CA LYS A 183 -1.12 14.02 3.00
C LYS A 183 -0.64 12.78 3.74
N VAL A 184 -0.54 11.64 3.01
CA VAL A 184 0.08 10.39 3.46
C VAL A 184 1.23 10.06 2.51
N LEU A 185 2.41 9.85 3.06
CA LEU A 185 3.58 9.55 2.24
C LEU A 185 3.69 8.05 1.97
N LEU A 186 3.84 7.68 0.71
CA LEU A 186 4.17 6.33 0.26
C LEU A 186 5.68 6.24 -0.01
N VAL A 187 6.32 5.19 0.52
CA VAL A 187 7.77 4.96 0.40
C VAL A 187 8.00 3.51 -0.01
N VAL A 188 8.84 3.27 -1.02
CA VAL A 188 9.23 1.93 -1.46
C VAL A 188 10.75 1.78 -1.32
N ASP A 189 11.20 0.82 -0.51
CA ASP A 189 12.62 0.56 -0.25
C ASP A 189 13.41 1.82 0.16
N GLY A 190 12.75 2.76 0.88
CA GLY A 190 13.33 4.04 1.31
C GLY A 190 13.17 5.19 0.30
N ILE A 191 12.58 4.95 -0.87
CA ILE A 191 12.41 5.92 -1.95
C ILE A 191 10.96 6.42 -1.96
N ARG A 192 10.78 7.74 -1.97
CA ARG A 192 9.48 8.42 -2.03
C ARG A 192 8.74 8.07 -3.32
N MET A 193 7.46 7.70 -3.22
CA MET A 193 6.56 7.54 -4.37
C MET A 193 5.77 8.80 -4.69
N ASN A 194 5.40 9.60 -3.69
CA ASN A 194 4.70 10.86 -3.90
C ASN A 194 5.54 11.76 -4.82
N ASN A 195 4.94 12.20 -5.91
CA ASN A 195 5.60 12.97 -6.97
C ASN A 195 4.95 14.36 -7.15
N ALA A 196 5.45 15.15 -8.08
CA ALA A 196 5.03 16.54 -8.29
C ALA A 196 3.56 16.70 -8.73
N ILE A 197 2.92 15.66 -9.24
CA ILE A 197 1.50 15.67 -9.64
C ILE A 197 0.62 14.77 -8.74
N TYR A 198 1.14 14.41 -7.55
CA TYR A 198 0.39 13.61 -6.59
C TYR A 198 -0.75 14.44 -6.01
N ARG A 199 -1.98 14.02 -6.27
CA ARG A 199 -3.19 14.76 -5.93
C ARG A 199 -3.94 14.12 -4.76
N GLY A 200 -4.87 14.87 -4.17
CA GLY A 200 -5.92 14.35 -3.32
C GLY A 200 -6.95 13.53 -4.10
N GLY A 201 -7.84 12.84 -3.40
CA GLY A 201 -8.93 12.10 -3.99
C GLY A 201 -8.56 10.74 -4.58
N HIS A 202 -9.20 10.36 -5.68
CA HIS A 202 -9.14 9.02 -6.25
C HIS A 202 -7.80 8.74 -6.95
N LEU A 203 -6.78 8.42 -6.17
CA LEU A 203 -5.45 8.12 -6.70
C LEU A 203 -5.28 6.61 -6.86
N GLN A 204 -4.72 6.18 -7.98
CA GLN A 204 -4.50 4.75 -8.28
C GLN A 204 -3.04 4.28 -8.10
N ASN A 205 -2.12 5.14 -7.69
CA ASN A 205 -0.67 4.85 -7.70
C ASN A 205 -0.26 3.64 -6.85
N VAL A 206 -1.05 3.29 -5.82
CA VAL A 206 -0.82 2.08 -5.03
C VAL A 206 -0.97 0.80 -5.88
N ILE A 207 -1.62 0.87 -7.05
CA ILE A 207 -1.75 -0.26 -7.97
C ILE A 207 -0.38 -0.72 -8.50
N THR A 208 0.60 0.18 -8.59
CA THR A 208 1.96 -0.15 -9.06
C THR A 208 2.81 -0.91 -8.04
N LEU A 209 2.19 -1.35 -6.93
CA LEU A 209 2.82 -2.14 -5.87
C LEU A 209 2.22 -3.53 -5.85
N ASP A 210 2.92 -4.48 -6.47
CA ASP A 210 2.52 -5.88 -6.42
C ASP A 210 2.77 -6.48 -5.03
N GLN A 211 1.70 -7.01 -4.40
CA GLN A 211 1.77 -7.65 -3.10
C GLN A 211 2.69 -8.90 -3.08
N ALA A 212 2.89 -9.57 -4.22
CA ALA A 212 3.78 -10.72 -4.33
C ALA A 212 5.25 -10.33 -4.15
N ASN A 213 5.60 -9.09 -4.52
CA ASN A 213 6.95 -8.55 -4.46
C ASN A 213 7.29 -7.89 -3.12
N VAL A 214 6.28 -7.58 -2.30
CA VAL A 214 6.46 -6.92 -1.00
C VAL A 214 6.73 -7.95 0.10
N ASP A 215 7.77 -7.72 0.89
CA ASP A 215 8.14 -8.50 2.07
C ASP A 215 7.38 -8.04 3.32
N ARG A 216 7.30 -6.71 3.52
CA ARG A 216 6.53 -6.11 4.60
C ARG A 216 6.04 -4.71 4.23
N VAL A 217 4.93 -4.33 4.85
CA VAL A 217 4.44 -2.94 4.87
C VAL A 217 4.47 -2.46 6.31
N GLU A 218 5.07 -1.31 6.54
CA GLU A 218 5.07 -0.63 7.84
C GLU A 218 4.24 0.64 7.73
N LEU A 219 3.20 0.72 8.55
CA LEU A 219 2.28 1.86 8.62
C LEU A 219 2.65 2.68 9.85
N VAL A 220 3.20 3.88 9.64
CA VAL A 220 3.49 4.85 10.70
C VAL A 220 2.32 5.82 10.75
N PHE A 221 1.66 5.89 11.90
CA PHE A 221 0.50 6.75 12.11
C PHE A 221 0.92 8.12 12.69
N GLY A 222 0.30 9.18 12.18
CA GLY A 222 0.64 10.55 12.55
C GLY A 222 1.86 11.11 11.80
N PRO A 223 2.26 12.36 12.08
CA PRO A 223 3.28 13.08 11.35
C PRO A 223 4.63 12.36 11.24
N GLY A 224 5.10 12.13 10.02
CA GLY A 224 6.41 11.55 9.70
C GLY A 224 7.39 12.55 9.07
N SER A 225 7.09 13.85 9.12
CA SER A 225 7.85 14.85 8.35
C SER A 225 9.28 15.06 8.82
N VAL A 226 9.63 14.73 10.07
CA VAL A 226 11.04 14.79 10.54
C VAL A 226 11.91 13.84 9.73
N MET A 227 11.45 12.61 9.48
CA MET A 227 12.23 11.64 8.72
C MET A 227 12.03 11.75 7.21
N TYR A 228 10.84 12.13 6.76
CA TYR A 228 10.47 12.01 5.35
C TYR A 228 10.12 13.32 4.65
N GLY A 229 9.97 14.43 5.38
CA GLY A 229 9.68 15.75 4.83
C GLY A 229 8.20 15.97 4.47
N SER A 230 7.96 16.68 3.36
CA SER A 230 6.62 17.03 2.88
C SER A 230 5.72 15.81 2.68
N ASP A 231 4.39 16.02 2.78
CA ASP A 231 3.31 15.03 2.52
C ASP A 231 3.09 13.98 3.61
N ALA A 232 3.97 13.90 4.62
CA ALA A 232 3.84 12.95 5.72
C ALA A 232 3.04 13.56 6.90
N ILE A 233 1.85 14.14 6.63
CA ILE A 233 0.97 14.74 7.65
C ILE A 233 0.18 13.66 8.41
N GLY A 234 -0.52 12.80 7.69
CA GLY A 234 -1.36 11.75 8.27
C GLY A 234 -0.58 10.51 8.66
N GLY A 235 0.52 10.26 7.99
CA GLY A 235 1.37 9.09 8.22
C GLY A 235 2.29 8.77 7.07
N VAL A 236 3.01 7.64 7.25
CA VAL A 236 3.89 7.07 6.23
C VAL A 236 3.53 5.60 6.02
N MET A 237 3.40 5.18 4.78
CA MET A 237 3.28 3.77 4.38
C MET A 237 4.57 3.35 3.71
N SER A 238 5.37 2.55 4.40
CA SER A 238 6.67 2.07 3.91
C SER A 238 6.55 0.63 3.42
N PHE A 239 6.78 0.44 2.13
CA PHE A 239 6.77 -0.86 1.46
C PHE A 239 8.20 -1.32 1.28
N GLN A 240 8.55 -2.43 1.90
CA GLN A 240 9.85 -3.06 1.71
C GLN A 240 9.67 -4.25 0.80
N THR A 241 10.32 -4.24 -0.36
CA THR A 241 10.23 -5.35 -1.31
C THR A 241 11.24 -6.44 -0.96
N LYS A 242 10.91 -7.68 -1.34
CA LYS A 242 11.74 -8.86 -1.07
C LYS A 242 13.18 -8.65 -1.53
N LYS A 243 14.13 -9.17 -0.76
CA LYS A 243 15.56 -9.15 -1.05
C LYS A 243 16.03 -10.56 -1.43
N PRO A 244 17.11 -10.69 -2.23
CA PRO A 244 17.76 -11.97 -2.44
C PRO A 244 18.20 -12.61 -1.13
N VAL A 245 17.92 -13.90 -0.98
CA VAL A 245 18.37 -14.71 0.17
C VAL A 245 19.72 -15.31 -0.22
N LEU A 246 20.79 -14.90 0.46
CA LEU A 246 22.14 -15.42 0.23
C LEU A 246 22.30 -16.84 0.80
N SER A 247 23.20 -17.61 0.22
CA SER A 247 23.59 -18.92 0.77
C SER A 247 24.41 -18.75 2.06
N SER A 248 24.25 -19.65 3.00
CA SER A 248 25.10 -19.71 4.20
C SER A 248 26.51 -20.28 3.92
N SER A 249 26.70 -20.88 2.75
CA SER A 249 27.95 -21.48 2.28
C SER A 249 28.28 -21.01 0.86
N ASP A 250 29.42 -21.45 0.32
CA ASP A 250 29.81 -21.17 -1.07
C ASP A 250 28.96 -21.96 -2.08
N ALA A 251 28.17 -22.94 -1.64
CA ALA A 251 27.28 -23.69 -2.50
C ALA A 251 26.16 -22.80 -3.07
N LEU A 252 25.77 -23.10 -4.31
CA LEU A 252 24.69 -22.40 -4.98
C LEU A 252 23.35 -22.74 -4.30
N LEU A 253 22.65 -21.70 -3.87
CA LEU A 253 21.28 -21.77 -3.38
C LEU A 253 20.33 -21.38 -4.50
N VAL A 254 19.42 -22.29 -4.86
CA VAL A 254 18.33 -21.99 -5.78
C VAL A 254 17.01 -22.22 -5.05
N LYS A 255 16.16 -21.20 -4.99
CA LYS A 255 14.79 -21.29 -4.47
C LYS A 255 13.82 -20.73 -5.49
N ALA A 256 12.72 -21.42 -5.71
CA ALA A 256 11.66 -20.93 -6.59
C ALA A 256 10.32 -21.00 -5.89
N SER A 257 9.42 -20.09 -6.22
CA SER A 257 8.04 -20.16 -5.79
C SER A 257 7.11 -19.67 -6.90
N ALA A 258 5.93 -20.27 -6.97
CA ALA A 258 4.90 -19.82 -7.89
C ALA A 258 3.52 -19.95 -7.25
N TYR A 259 2.58 -19.09 -7.66
CA TYR A 259 1.17 -19.29 -7.35
C TYR A 259 0.28 -18.92 -8.53
N THR A 260 -0.90 -19.52 -8.55
CA THR A 260 -2.03 -19.07 -9.36
C THR A 260 -3.24 -18.89 -8.46
N ARG A 261 -4.07 -17.88 -8.78
CA ARG A 261 -5.22 -17.47 -7.96
C ARG A 261 -6.39 -17.12 -8.85
N TYR A 262 -7.59 -17.51 -8.44
CA TYR A 262 -8.85 -17.18 -9.08
C TYR A 262 -9.74 -16.37 -8.14
N PHE A 263 -10.46 -15.38 -8.66
CA PHE A 263 -11.43 -14.55 -7.97
C PHE A 263 -12.78 -14.60 -8.67
N SER A 264 -13.81 -15.11 -8.01
CA SER A 264 -15.12 -15.29 -8.65
C SER A 264 -15.89 -13.97 -8.87
N ALA A 265 -15.77 -12.99 -7.96
CA ALA A 265 -16.51 -11.73 -8.05
C ALA A 265 -16.09 -10.86 -9.25
N ALA A 266 -14.85 -10.98 -9.73
CA ALA A 266 -14.36 -10.29 -10.92
C ALA A 266 -14.02 -11.25 -12.05
N ASN A 267 -14.37 -12.54 -11.96
CA ASN A 267 -13.93 -13.60 -12.88
C ASN A 267 -12.44 -13.44 -13.23
N GLY A 268 -11.62 -13.19 -12.19
CA GLY A 268 -10.25 -12.72 -12.33
C GLY A 268 -9.23 -13.81 -12.02
N TYR A 269 -8.05 -13.65 -12.62
CA TYR A 269 -6.91 -14.55 -12.42
C TYR A 269 -5.66 -13.73 -12.08
N ALA A 270 -4.86 -14.24 -11.15
CA ALA A 270 -3.54 -13.71 -10.87
C ALA A 270 -2.54 -14.86 -10.76
N ALA A 271 -1.33 -14.63 -11.25
CA ALA A 271 -0.23 -15.58 -11.14
C ALA A 271 1.07 -14.84 -10.83
N ASN A 272 1.97 -15.50 -10.11
CA ASN A 272 3.32 -15.02 -9.85
C ASN A 272 4.30 -16.16 -9.89
N ALA A 273 5.50 -15.90 -10.36
CA ALA A 273 6.65 -16.80 -10.31
C ALA A 273 7.88 -16.02 -9.81
N GLN A 274 8.61 -16.62 -8.88
CA GLN A 274 9.82 -16.04 -8.30
C GLN A 274 10.95 -17.07 -8.32
N VAL A 275 12.17 -16.61 -8.61
CA VAL A 275 13.39 -17.42 -8.54
C VAL A 275 14.46 -16.62 -7.81
N ASN A 276 15.05 -17.22 -6.78
CA ASN A 276 16.22 -16.73 -6.07
C ASN A 276 17.40 -17.64 -6.37
N VAL A 277 18.48 -17.07 -6.90
CA VAL A 277 19.74 -17.76 -7.15
C VAL A 277 20.84 -17.04 -6.40
N ALA A 278 21.57 -17.72 -5.52
CA ALA A 278 22.54 -17.06 -4.69
C ALA A 278 23.70 -17.98 -4.28
N ASN A 279 24.84 -17.39 -4.04
CA ASN A 279 25.92 -17.96 -3.24
C ASN A 279 26.12 -17.10 -1.97
N LYS A 280 27.25 -17.27 -1.27
CA LYS A 280 27.54 -16.53 -0.04
C LYS A 280 27.70 -15.02 -0.24
N ARG A 281 28.11 -14.56 -1.42
CA ARG A 281 28.42 -13.15 -1.70
C ARG A 281 27.49 -12.49 -2.69
N PHE A 282 26.92 -13.24 -3.60
CA PHE A 282 26.05 -12.73 -4.66
C PHE A 282 24.70 -13.41 -4.62
N GLY A 283 23.64 -12.61 -4.74
CA GLY A 283 22.26 -13.08 -4.83
C GLY A 283 21.49 -12.33 -5.89
N SER A 284 20.64 -13.06 -6.60
CA SER A 284 19.70 -12.55 -7.59
C SER A 284 18.30 -13.04 -7.24
N LEU A 285 17.33 -12.13 -7.18
CA LEU A 285 15.91 -12.43 -7.05
C LEU A 285 15.17 -11.86 -8.25
N THR A 286 14.52 -12.74 -9.01
CA THR A 286 13.66 -12.38 -10.14
C THR A 286 12.23 -12.76 -9.79
N SER A 287 11.28 -11.86 -10.00
CA SER A 287 9.85 -12.10 -9.82
C SER A 287 9.07 -11.53 -11.00
N PHE A 288 8.10 -12.29 -11.47
CA PHE A 288 7.15 -11.86 -12.49
C PHE A 288 5.73 -12.15 -11.99
N SER A 289 4.84 -11.16 -12.10
CA SER A 289 3.42 -11.28 -11.81
C SER A 289 2.59 -10.87 -13.01
N TYR A 290 1.46 -11.53 -13.18
CA TYR A 290 0.41 -11.13 -14.11
C TYR A 290 -0.96 -11.28 -13.44
N ALA A 291 -1.81 -10.28 -13.61
CA ALA A 291 -3.19 -10.31 -13.15
C ALA A 291 -4.14 -9.82 -14.26
N SER A 292 -5.30 -10.44 -14.35
CA SER A 292 -6.38 -10.03 -15.26
C SER A 292 -7.70 -10.19 -14.55
N TYR A 293 -8.46 -9.13 -14.46
CA TYR A 293 -9.76 -9.07 -13.82
C TYR A 293 -10.80 -8.65 -14.83
N GLY A 294 -11.90 -9.38 -14.89
CA GLY A 294 -13.11 -8.97 -15.60
C GLY A 294 -13.92 -7.96 -14.79
N ASP A 295 -15.12 -7.69 -15.23
CA ASP A 295 -16.02 -6.75 -14.57
C ASP A 295 -16.46 -7.25 -13.19
N LEU A 296 -16.49 -6.33 -12.24
CA LEU A 296 -16.78 -6.62 -10.85
C LEU A 296 -18.27 -6.83 -10.60
N ARG A 297 -18.63 -7.96 -10.05
CA ARG A 297 -19.97 -8.24 -9.54
C ARG A 297 -20.10 -7.76 -8.11
N GLN A 298 -21.02 -6.83 -7.86
CA GLN A 298 -21.41 -6.36 -6.53
C GLN A 298 -22.40 -7.34 -5.85
N GLY A 299 -22.63 -7.18 -4.54
CA GLY A 299 -23.56 -8.00 -3.79
C GLY A 299 -25.01 -7.88 -4.27
N ALA A 300 -25.71 -9.02 -4.29
CA ALA A 300 -27.10 -9.05 -4.72
C ALA A 300 -28.10 -8.67 -3.61
N LYS A 301 -27.74 -8.87 -2.33
CA LYS A 301 -28.62 -8.56 -1.19
C LYS A 301 -28.48 -7.09 -0.78
N ARG A 302 -29.54 -6.34 -1.03
CA ARG A 302 -29.62 -4.91 -0.75
C ARG A 302 -30.43 -4.67 0.51
N SER A 303 -29.89 -3.87 1.44
CA SER A 303 -30.67 -3.35 2.55
C SER A 303 -31.59 -2.22 2.07
N ALA A 304 -32.63 -1.91 2.83
CA ALA A 304 -33.51 -0.78 2.54
C ALA A 304 -32.73 0.55 2.49
N ALA A 305 -31.70 0.70 3.32
CA ALA A 305 -30.87 1.89 3.38
C ALA A 305 -30.00 2.09 2.14
N ILE A 306 -29.51 1.01 1.51
CA ILE A 306 -28.70 1.10 0.27
C ILE A 306 -29.61 1.29 -0.97
N GLY A 307 -30.83 0.78 -0.96
CA GLY A 307 -31.82 0.92 -2.02
C GLY A 307 -31.26 0.53 -3.40
N SER A 308 -31.42 1.43 -4.38
CA SER A 308 -30.92 1.25 -5.74
C SER A 308 -29.48 1.74 -5.97
N LEU A 309 -28.76 2.18 -4.95
CA LEU A 309 -27.40 2.69 -5.09
C LEU A 309 -26.49 1.66 -5.76
N GLY A 310 -25.83 2.04 -6.86
CA GLY A 310 -24.91 1.20 -7.60
C GLY A 310 -25.55 0.17 -8.56
N VAL A 311 -26.87 0.18 -8.74
CA VAL A 311 -27.54 -0.62 -9.77
C VAL A 311 -27.06 -0.15 -11.15
N ARG A 312 -26.56 -1.08 -11.96
CA ARG A 312 -26.03 -0.79 -13.30
C ARG A 312 -26.95 -1.35 -14.38
N ASN A 313 -27.95 -0.54 -14.81
CA ASN A 313 -28.97 -1.01 -15.75
C ASN A 313 -28.55 -0.91 -17.22
N TRP A 314 -27.49 -0.17 -17.53
CA TRP A 314 -27.05 0.09 -18.88
C TRP A 314 -25.54 0.27 -18.95
N TYR A 315 -24.97 0.14 -20.14
CA TYR A 315 -23.59 0.48 -20.49
C TYR A 315 -23.53 1.00 -21.93
N VAL A 316 -22.39 1.52 -22.34
CA VAL A 316 -22.16 1.95 -23.71
C VAL A 316 -21.34 0.91 -24.45
N ASP A 317 -21.76 0.57 -25.67
CA ASP A 317 -20.99 -0.24 -26.60
C ASP A 317 -21.00 0.41 -27.97
N ARG A 318 -19.98 0.13 -28.79
CA ARG A 318 -19.86 0.65 -30.14
C ARG A 318 -20.22 -0.42 -31.17
N ILE A 319 -21.46 -0.38 -31.67
CA ILE A 319 -22.00 -1.37 -32.60
C ILE A 319 -21.98 -0.76 -34.00
N ASN A 320 -21.33 -1.44 -34.97
CA ASN A 320 -21.20 -0.99 -36.36
C ASN A 320 -20.71 0.47 -36.49
N GLY A 321 -19.78 0.86 -35.63
CA GLY A 321 -19.20 2.20 -35.59
C GLY A 321 -20.08 3.27 -34.94
N VAL A 322 -21.19 2.90 -34.31
CA VAL A 322 -22.11 3.83 -33.62
C VAL A 322 -22.21 3.50 -32.14
N ASP A 323 -22.01 4.50 -31.30
CA ASP A 323 -22.20 4.34 -29.87
C ASP A 323 -23.66 4.08 -29.52
N SER A 324 -23.92 3.01 -28.82
CA SER A 324 -25.24 2.55 -28.41
C SER A 324 -25.32 2.34 -26.89
N MET A 325 -26.43 2.80 -26.32
CA MET A 325 -26.74 2.53 -24.92
C MET A 325 -27.38 1.15 -24.80
N MET A 326 -26.67 0.18 -24.28
CA MET A 326 -27.08 -1.21 -24.17
C MET A 326 -27.71 -1.48 -22.79
N VAL A 327 -28.71 -2.36 -22.76
CA VAL A 327 -29.28 -2.86 -21.52
C VAL A 327 -28.29 -3.82 -20.86
N ASN A 328 -27.98 -3.60 -19.60
CA ASN A 328 -27.23 -4.58 -18.80
C ASN A 328 -28.19 -5.63 -18.23
N LEU A 329 -28.05 -6.86 -18.71
CA LEU A 329 -28.90 -7.99 -18.29
C LEU A 329 -28.66 -8.43 -16.85
N ASP A 330 -27.51 -8.06 -16.27
CA ASP A 330 -27.17 -8.28 -14.88
C ASP A 330 -26.79 -6.97 -14.20
N SER A 331 -27.78 -6.33 -13.59
CA SER A 331 -27.60 -5.03 -12.96
C SER A 331 -26.63 -4.99 -11.77
N ASN A 332 -26.18 -6.15 -11.30
CA ASN A 332 -25.14 -6.27 -10.28
C ASN A 332 -23.72 -6.37 -10.91
N LEU A 333 -23.60 -6.57 -12.21
CA LEU A 333 -22.32 -6.56 -12.90
C LEU A 333 -21.95 -5.11 -13.27
N GLN A 334 -20.84 -4.64 -12.74
CA GLN A 334 -20.35 -3.26 -12.93
C GLN A 334 -19.50 -3.21 -14.21
N ILE A 335 -20.15 -3.26 -15.39
CA ILE A 335 -19.52 -3.27 -16.72
C ILE A 335 -18.62 -2.05 -16.90
N GLY A 336 -17.38 -2.25 -17.35
CA GLY A 336 -16.34 -1.24 -17.48
C GLY A 336 -15.54 -1.09 -16.18
N SER A 337 -15.35 -2.15 -15.40
CA SER A 337 -14.49 -2.12 -14.22
C SER A 337 -13.28 -3.05 -14.31
N GLY A 338 -13.22 -3.93 -15.32
CA GLY A 338 -12.12 -4.87 -15.50
C GLY A 338 -10.81 -4.20 -15.93
N TYR A 339 -9.68 -4.85 -15.63
CA TYR A 339 -8.34 -4.42 -16.06
C TYR A 339 -7.33 -5.57 -15.98
N ASN A 340 -6.17 -5.37 -16.56
CA ASN A 340 -5.04 -6.28 -16.42
C ASN A 340 -3.76 -5.54 -16.07
N GLN A 341 -2.77 -6.26 -15.53
CA GLN A 341 -1.51 -5.68 -15.08
C GLN A 341 -0.42 -6.75 -15.08
N TYR A 342 0.83 -6.35 -15.33
CA TYR A 342 2.01 -7.15 -15.08
C TYR A 342 3.06 -6.36 -14.30
N ASP A 343 3.80 -7.09 -13.46
CA ASP A 343 4.82 -6.54 -12.58
C ASP A 343 6.09 -7.39 -12.63
N VAL A 344 7.23 -6.73 -12.66
CA VAL A 344 8.56 -7.36 -12.64
C VAL A 344 9.37 -6.78 -11.49
N LEU A 345 10.00 -7.65 -10.72
CA LEU A 345 11.03 -7.27 -9.75
C LEU A 345 12.31 -8.03 -10.07
N GLN A 346 13.41 -7.30 -10.24
CA GLN A 346 14.75 -7.86 -10.29
C GLN A 346 15.61 -7.19 -9.23
N LYS A 347 16.15 -7.97 -8.30
CA LYS A 347 17.11 -7.47 -7.31
C LYS A 347 18.40 -8.26 -7.37
N PHE A 348 19.51 -7.55 -7.23
CA PHE A 348 20.82 -8.12 -7.02
C PHE A 348 21.37 -7.63 -5.69
N THR A 349 22.05 -8.53 -4.99
CA THR A 349 22.79 -8.20 -3.76
C THR A 349 24.20 -8.73 -3.92
N PHE A 350 25.19 -7.90 -3.65
CA PHE A 350 26.60 -8.25 -3.68
C PHE A 350 27.28 -7.83 -2.38
N VAL A 351 27.78 -8.79 -1.63
CA VAL A 351 28.60 -8.59 -0.43
C VAL A 351 30.06 -8.52 -0.86
N GLN A 352 30.60 -7.31 -0.99
CA GLN A 352 31.98 -7.08 -1.41
C GLN A 352 32.95 -7.64 -0.35
N LYS A 353 32.72 -7.29 0.89
CA LYS A 353 33.39 -7.76 2.11
C LYS A 353 32.47 -7.63 3.29
N GLU A 354 32.85 -8.16 4.43
CA GLU A 354 32.10 -7.97 5.68
C GLU A 354 31.88 -6.48 5.94
N GLY A 355 30.61 -6.11 6.19
CA GLY A 355 30.18 -4.73 6.43
C GLY A 355 30.06 -3.86 5.18
N VAL A 356 30.21 -4.38 3.95
CA VAL A 356 30.01 -3.62 2.70
C VAL A 356 29.10 -4.41 1.76
N THR A 357 27.87 -3.95 1.59
CA THR A 357 26.88 -4.59 0.74
C THR A 357 26.37 -3.61 -0.31
N HIS A 358 26.33 -4.08 -1.55
CA HIS A 358 25.76 -3.38 -2.70
C HIS A 358 24.45 -4.04 -3.10
N GLN A 359 23.44 -3.25 -3.43
CA GLN A 359 22.15 -3.73 -3.95
C GLN A 359 21.77 -2.94 -5.19
N LEU A 360 21.31 -3.64 -6.21
CA LEU A 360 20.63 -3.06 -7.37
C LEU A 360 19.20 -3.56 -7.39
N ASN A 361 18.26 -2.64 -7.52
CA ASN A 361 16.82 -2.88 -7.47
C ASN A 361 16.16 -2.32 -8.73
N LEU A 362 15.52 -3.18 -9.50
CA LEU A 362 14.78 -2.83 -10.71
C LEU A 362 13.32 -3.28 -10.52
N GLN A 363 12.39 -2.36 -10.62
CA GLN A 363 10.95 -2.63 -10.52
C GLN A 363 10.27 -2.05 -11.74
N LEU A 364 9.45 -2.83 -12.40
CA LEU A 364 8.59 -2.43 -13.49
C LEU A 364 7.17 -2.82 -13.15
N SER A 365 6.24 -1.89 -13.23
CA SER A 365 4.80 -2.13 -13.16
C SER A 365 4.13 -1.47 -14.35
N ASN A 366 3.24 -2.19 -15.01
CA ASN A 366 2.47 -1.66 -16.12
C ASN A 366 1.08 -2.31 -16.17
N SER A 367 0.05 -1.49 -16.22
CA SER A 367 -1.33 -1.96 -16.40
C SER A 367 -1.78 -1.86 -17.86
N GLY A 368 -2.86 -2.52 -18.20
CA GLY A 368 -3.70 -2.13 -19.35
C GLY A 368 -4.47 -0.85 -19.04
N ASN A 369 -5.42 -0.50 -19.89
CA ASN A 369 -6.37 0.58 -19.62
C ASN A 369 -7.18 0.25 -18.36
N ILE A 370 -7.43 1.26 -17.54
CA ILE A 370 -8.23 1.16 -16.32
C ILE A 370 -9.43 2.10 -16.47
N ASP A 371 -10.57 1.52 -16.79
CA ASP A 371 -11.78 2.29 -16.97
C ASP A 371 -12.17 3.03 -15.68
N ARG A 372 -12.51 4.31 -15.83
CA ARG A 372 -13.10 5.13 -14.77
C ARG A 372 -14.58 4.80 -14.67
N TYR A 373 -14.88 3.70 -14.00
CA TYR A 373 -16.25 3.20 -13.84
C TYR A 373 -17.23 4.28 -13.39
N ASP A 374 -16.82 5.14 -12.46
CA ASP A 374 -17.63 6.27 -12.00
C ASP A 374 -18.01 7.24 -13.12
N ARG A 375 -17.08 7.55 -14.05
CA ARG A 375 -17.33 8.44 -15.18
C ARG A 375 -18.25 7.80 -16.22
N LEU A 376 -18.12 6.50 -16.43
CA LEU A 376 -18.96 5.73 -17.36
C LEU A 376 -20.41 5.55 -16.88
N THR A 377 -20.71 5.89 -15.61
CA THR A 377 -22.07 5.89 -15.08
C THR A 377 -22.78 7.22 -15.18
N LEU A 378 -22.08 8.29 -15.57
CA LEU A 378 -22.67 9.63 -15.66
C LEU A 378 -23.62 9.78 -16.84
N MET A 379 -24.74 10.46 -16.58
CA MET A 379 -25.73 10.82 -17.58
C MET A 379 -25.64 12.30 -17.92
N SER A 380 -26.00 12.64 -19.15
CA SER A 380 -26.29 14.01 -19.62
C SER A 380 -27.70 14.02 -20.17
N GLY A 381 -28.66 14.48 -19.36
CA GLY A 381 -30.09 14.25 -19.60
C GLY A 381 -30.41 12.75 -19.59
N SER A 382 -31.03 12.23 -20.64
CA SER A 382 -31.40 10.82 -20.82
C SER A 382 -30.34 9.95 -21.52
N LYS A 383 -29.17 10.51 -21.83
CA LYS A 383 -28.10 9.82 -22.58
C LYS A 383 -26.84 9.71 -21.72
N PRO A 384 -25.99 8.69 -21.95
CA PRO A 384 -24.68 8.62 -21.33
C PRO A 384 -23.85 9.89 -21.62
N LYS A 385 -23.08 10.38 -20.62
CA LYS A 385 -22.15 11.52 -20.82
C LYS A 385 -20.93 11.09 -21.66
N PHE A 386 -20.37 9.92 -21.35
CA PHE A 386 -19.16 9.39 -21.98
C PHE A 386 -19.42 8.04 -22.65
N ALA A 387 -18.78 7.81 -23.79
CA ALA A 387 -18.64 6.49 -24.41
C ALA A 387 -17.39 5.77 -23.87
N GLU A 388 -16.31 6.53 -23.67
CA GLU A 388 -15.03 6.05 -23.15
C GLU A 388 -14.53 7.02 -22.09
N TRP A 389 -14.05 6.50 -21.00
CA TRP A 389 -13.27 7.25 -20.01
C TRP A 389 -12.37 6.29 -19.24
N TYR A 390 -11.08 6.36 -19.45
CA TYR A 390 -10.13 5.46 -18.79
C TYR A 390 -8.80 6.17 -18.49
N TYR A 391 -8.12 5.69 -17.48
CA TYR A 391 -6.70 5.89 -17.36
C TYR A 391 -6.02 4.96 -18.35
N GLY A 392 -5.12 5.45 -19.18
CA GLY A 392 -4.24 4.63 -19.99
C GLY A 392 -3.31 3.82 -19.11
N PRO A 393 -2.41 3.01 -19.66
CA PRO A 393 -1.51 2.20 -18.86
C PRO A 393 -0.83 3.00 -17.75
N GLN A 394 -0.94 2.50 -16.53
CA GLN A 394 -0.19 3.05 -15.40
C GLN A 394 1.19 2.43 -15.41
N PHE A 395 2.16 3.19 -15.90
CA PHE A 395 3.54 2.73 -16.02
C PHE A 395 4.39 3.31 -14.90
N ARG A 396 5.19 2.44 -14.25
CA ARG A 396 6.23 2.84 -13.31
C ARG A 396 7.46 1.97 -13.47
N LEU A 397 8.59 2.60 -13.76
CA LEU A 397 9.93 2.03 -13.68
C LEU A 397 10.64 2.61 -12.46
N LEU A 398 11.18 1.78 -11.59
CA LEU A 398 12.09 2.17 -10.51
C LEU A 398 13.42 1.45 -10.69
N THR A 399 14.50 2.21 -10.74
CA THR A 399 15.87 1.68 -10.66
C THR A 399 16.56 2.33 -9.47
N ALA A 400 17.13 1.52 -8.57
CA ALA A 400 17.81 2.04 -7.41
C ALA A 400 19.09 1.26 -7.10
N TYR A 401 20.15 1.98 -6.80
CA TYR A 401 21.37 1.45 -6.23
C TYR A 401 21.43 1.82 -4.74
N THR A 402 21.71 0.83 -3.90
CA THR A 402 21.88 1.02 -2.46
C THR A 402 23.25 0.49 -2.03
N LEU A 403 24.01 1.33 -1.33
CA LEU A 403 25.23 0.96 -0.62
C LEU A 403 24.94 0.92 0.88
N GLU A 404 25.13 -0.24 1.49
CA GLU A 404 25.01 -0.42 2.95
C GLU A 404 26.40 -0.67 3.55
N LEU A 405 26.78 0.16 4.54
CA LEU A 405 28.04 0.07 5.29
C LEU A 405 27.70 -0.18 6.76
N THR A 406 28.22 -1.27 7.33
CA THR A 406 28.00 -1.64 8.73
C THR A 406 29.29 -1.72 9.55
N ASN A 407 30.41 -1.24 8.98
CA ASN A 407 31.68 -1.09 9.69
C ASN A 407 31.68 0.22 10.47
N ALA A 408 31.79 0.12 11.80
CA ALA A 408 31.80 1.28 12.69
C ALA A 408 33.01 2.20 12.39
N THR A 409 32.74 3.48 12.34
CA THR A 409 33.72 4.56 12.17
C THR A 409 33.56 5.60 13.27
N LYS A 410 34.36 6.65 13.27
CA LYS A 410 34.17 7.81 14.15
C LYS A 410 32.78 8.47 13.93
N TYR A 411 32.29 8.47 12.70
CA TYR A 411 31.11 9.21 12.31
C TYR A 411 29.85 8.32 12.31
N TYR A 412 29.92 7.06 11.92
CA TYR A 412 28.77 6.17 11.86
C TYR A 412 29.14 4.74 12.28
N ASP A 413 28.16 3.99 12.75
CA ASP A 413 28.19 2.53 12.90
C ASP A 413 27.50 1.86 11.73
N GLN A 414 26.50 2.54 11.14
CA GLN A 414 25.84 2.13 9.91
C GLN A 414 25.63 3.33 9.00
N ALA A 415 25.86 3.13 7.71
CA ALA A 415 25.54 4.12 6.68
C ALA A 415 24.80 3.44 5.52
N ARG A 416 23.78 4.12 5.01
CA ARG A 416 23.05 3.70 3.81
C ARG A 416 22.98 4.85 2.84
N ILE A 417 23.38 4.60 1.59
CA ILE A 417 23.32 5.56 0.50
C ILE A 417 22.44 4.98 -0.59
N ILE A 418 21.42 5.71 -1.01
CA ILE A 418 20.50 5.30 -2.07
C ILE A 418 20.55 6.33 -3.19
N LEU A 419 20.81 5.84 -4.41
CA LEU A 419 20.65 6.59 -5.65
C LEU A 419 19.52 5.94 -6.44
N ALA A 420 18.50 6.70 -6.83
CA ALA A 420 17.35 6.14 -7.52
C ALA A 420 16.87 7.02 -8.68
N TYR A 421 16.32 6.34 -9.68
CA TYR A 421 15.57 6.92 -10.79
C TYR A 421 14.18 6.29 -10.84
N GLN A 422 13.15 7.12 -11.05
CA GLN A 422 11.80 6.64 -11.37
C GLN A 422 11.32 7.32 -12.65
N GLY A 423 10.86 6.49 -13.59
CA GLY A 423 10.09 6.92 -14.75
C GLY A 423 8.63 6.54 -14.54
N ILE A 424 7.74 7.52 -14.67
CA ILE A 424 6.29 7.32 -14.47
C ILE A 424 5.57 7.88 -15.69
N GLU A 425 4.56 7.15 -16.17
CA GLU A 425 3.62 7.66 -17.16
C GLU A 425 2.19 7.43 -16.68
N GLU A 426 1.41 8.49 -16.66
CA GLU A 426 -0.03 8.48 -16.42
C GLU A 426 -0.74 9.12 -17.59
N SER A 427 -1.92 8.63 -17.94
CA SER A 427 -2.71 9.28 -18.97
C SER A 427 -4.20 9.22 -18.64
N ARG A 428 -4.93 10.15 -19.24
CA ARG A 428 -6.39 10.26 -19.17
C ARG A 428 -6.93 10.36 -20.58
N ILE A 429 -7.76 9.40 -20.91
CA ILE A 429 -8.39 9.32 -22.21
C ILE A 429 -9.90 9.35 -22.02
N ASP A 430 -10.57 10.26 -22.73
CA ASP A 430 -12.02 10.35 -22.69
C ASP A 430 -12.61 10.61 -24.07
N ARG A 431 -13.82 10.10 -24.30
CA ARG A 431 -14.63 10.35 -25.48
C ARG A 431 -16.09 10.46 -25.07
N ARG A 432 -16.72 11.56 -25.46
CA ARG A 432 -18.14 11.77 -25.21
C ARG A 432 -19.01 10.83 -26.06
N PHE A 433 -20.16 10.46 -25.52
CA PHE A 433 -21.13 9.60 -26.20
C PHE A 433 -21.55 10.19 -27.55
N LYS A 434 -21.47 9.39 -28.62
CA LYS A 434 -21.75 9.76 -30.02
C LYS A 434 -20.87 10.89 -30.56
N LYS A 435 -19.67 11.06 -30.02
CA LYS A 435 -18.64 11.92 -30.59
C LYS A 435 -17.49 11.07 -31.11
N ASP A 436 -16.89 11.49 -32.22
CA ASP A 436 -15.74 10.80 -32.79
C ASP A 436 -14.40 11.36 -32.29
N THR A 437 -14.43 12.44 -31.49
CA THR A 437 -13.26 13.06 -30.90
C THR A 437 -12.92 12.37 -29.59
N ARG A 438 -11.74 11.75 -29.49
CA ARG A 438 -11.14 11.17 -28.32
C ARG A 438 -10.03 12.08 -27.81
N ASN A 439 -10.11 12.50 -26.56
CA ASN A 439 -9.14 13.37 -25.91
C ASN A 439 -8.07 12.52 -25.22
N HIS A 440 -6.81 12.85 -25.44
CA HIS A 440 -5.65 12.23 -24.81
C HIS A 440 -4.88 13.27 -24.01
N ARG A 441 -4.70 13.07 -22.71
CA ARG A 441 -3.83 13.86 -21.82
C ARG A 441 -2.83 12.94 -21.18
N ILE A 442 -1.54 13.19 -21.36
CA ILE A 442 -0.45 12.28 -21.01
C ILE A 442 0.58 13.03 -20.18
N GLU A 443 0.89 12.53 -19.00
CA GLU A 443 1.88 13.05 -18.08
C GLU A 443 3.05 12.08 -17.95
N LYS A 444 4.27 12.55 -18.21
CA LYS A 444 5.52 11.80 -18.05
C LYS A 444 6.38 12.47 -17.00
N LEU A 445 6.85 11.66 -16.04
CA LEU A 445 7.70 12.13 -14.96
C LEU A 445 9.03 11.41 -14.95
N ASN A 446 10.09 12.18 -14.69
CA ASN A 446 11.43 11.68 -14.41
C ASN A 446 11.84 12.17 -13.02
N ILE A 447 12.14 11.22 -12.12
CA ILE A 447 12.45 11.52 -10.72
C ILE A 447 13.80 10.92 -10.37
N TYR A 448 14.71 11.76 -9.90
CA TYR A 448 16.03 11.38 -9.40
C TYR A 448 16.08 11.61 -7.89
N THR A 449 16.59 10.65 -7.16
CA THR A 449 16.63 10.70 -5.69
C THR A 449 18.00 10.33 -5.17
N LEU A 450 18.48 11.07 -4.18
CA LEU A 450 19.65 10.78 -3.35
C LEU A 450 19.21 10.77 -1.89
N ASN A 451 19.45 9.64 -1.18
CA ASN A 451 19.30 9.56 0.26
C ASN A 451 20.62 9.11 0.89
N VAL A 452 21.03 9.77 1.96
CA VAL A 452 22.18 9.38 2.80
C VAL A 452 21.70 9.31 4.24
N ASP A 453 21.66 8.12 4.79
CA ASP A 453 21.20 7.85 6.15
C ASP A 453 22.37 7.31 6.98
N LEU A 454 22.67 7.91 8.11
CA LEU A 454 23.75 7.56 9.03
C LEU A 454 23.19 7.26 10.42
N LEU A 455 23.69 6.20 11.05
CA LEU A 455 23.39 5.82 12.43
C LEU A 455 24.67 5.76 13.25
N LYS A 456 24.68 6.39 14.42
CA LYS A 456 25.76 6.32 15.39
C LYS A 456 25.22 6.05 16.79
N LYS A 457 25.76 5.04 17.45
CA LYS A 457 25.45 4.72 18.85
C LYS A 457 26.60 5.21 19.78
N ILE A 458 26.24 5.93 20.81
CA ILE A 458 27.18 6.47 21.81
C ILE A 458 26.59 6.21 23.19
N GLY A 459 27.01 5.11 23.84
CA GLY A 459 26.43 4.70 25.12
C GLY A 459 24.93 4.45 25.00
N LYS A 460 24.11 5.20 25.74
CA LYS A 460 22.64 5.14 25.71
C LYS A 460 22.00 6.04 24.65
N ASN A 461 22.80 6.71 23.83
CA ASN A 461 22.33 7.59 22.77
C ASN A 461 22.43 6.90 21.43
N GLU A 462 21.37 6.97 20.64
CA GLU A 462 21.32 6.51 19.26
C GLU A 462 20.99 7.71 18.38
N LEU A 463 21.97 8.15 17.60
CA LEU A 463 21.90 9.33 16.76
C LEU A 463 21.71 8.89 15.31
N ARG A 464 20.70 9.44 14.64
CA ARG A 464 20.45 9.25 13.21
C ARG A 464 20.44 10.60 12.54
N TYR A 465 21.16 10.72 11.45
CA TYR A 465 21.24 11.97 10.70
C TYR A 465 21.50 11.69 9.24
N GLY A 466 21.12 12.63 8.42
CA GLY A 466 21.26 12.40 7.00
C GLY A 466 20.82 13.56 6.14
N LEU A 467 20.92 13.29 4.85
CA LEU A 467 20.52 14.17 3.76
C LEU A 467 19.58 13.42 2.85
N ASP A 468 18.51 14.06 2.40
CA ASP A 468 17.81 13.63 1.20
C ASP A 468 17.66 14.75 0.18
N ALA A 469 17.68 14.39 -1.10
CA ALA A 469 17.46 15.29 -2.20
C ALA A 469 16.72 14.58 -3.34
N TYR A 470 15.87 15.32 -4.04
CA TYR A 470 15.19 14.83 -5.22
C TYR A 470 15.00 15.92 -6.27
N ILE A 471 14.99 15.49 -7.54
CA ILE A 471 14.62 16.28 -8.71
C ILE A 471 13.45 15.56 -9.37
N ASN A 472 12.34 16.26 -9.54
CA ASN A 472 11.13 15.71 -10.14
C ASN A 472 10.71 16.60 -11.31
N GLN A 473 10.78 16.06 -12.51
CA GLN A 473 10.44 16.74 -13.76
C GLN A 473 9.13 16.19 -14.30
N VAL A 474 8.25 17.06 -14.74
CA VAL A 474 6.92 16.73 -15.30
C VAL A 474 6.84 17.31 -16.70
N ASN A 475 6.46 16.46 -17.66
CA ASN A 475 6.10 16.86 -19.02
C ASN A 475 4.65 16.43 -19.25
N SER A 476 3.80 17.40 -19.64
CA SER A 476 2.38 17.19 -19.93
C SER A 476 2.11 17.48 -21.40
N THR A 477 1.48 16.54 -22.10
CA THR A 477 1.10 16.65 -23.50
C THR A 477 -0.35 16.28 -23.69
N ALA A 478 -1.02 16.88 -24.69
CA ALA A 478 -2.39 16.54 -25.01
C ALA A 478 -2.66 16.68 -26.49
N TYR A 479 -3.59 15.86 -26.99
CA TYR A 479 -4.14 15.95 -28.34
C TYR A 479 -5.54 15.36 -28.40
N ALA A 480 -6.36 15.86 -29.29
CA ALA A 480 -7.64 15.31 -29.64
C ALA A 480 -7.51 14.48 -30.93
N GLU A 481 -8.02 13.26 -30.95
CA GLU A 481 -7.96 12.31 -32.06
C GLU A 481 -9.37 12.08 -32.60
N ASN A 482 -9.56 12.20 -33.94
CA ASN A 482 -10.75 11.70 -34.59
C ASN A 482 -10.59 10.18 -34.76
N ILE A 483 -11.40 9.37 -34.06
CA ILE A 483 -11.30 7.90 -34.09
C ILE A 483 -11.66 7.26 -35.43
N LEU A 484 -12.25 8.01 -36.38
CA LEU A 484 -12.59 7.51 -37.70
C LEU A 484 -11.47 7.79 -38.73
N THR A 485 -10.84 8.97 -38.65
CA THR A 485 -9.82 9.38 -39.61
C THR A 485 -8.40 9.25 -39.08
N GLY A 486 -8.21 9.20 -37.76
CA GLY A 486 -6.91 9.26 -37.11
C GLY A 486 -6.29 10.66 -37.09
N GLU A 487 -6.98 11.69 -37.58
CA GLU A 487 -6.49 13.07 -37.53
C GLU A 487 -6.39 13.58 -36.11
N GLN A 488 -5.30 14.28 -35.80
CA GLN A 488 -5.03 14.86 -34.50
C GLN A 488 -5.15 16.38 -34.54
N ALA A 489 -5.71 16.94 -33.46
CA ALA A 489 -5.83 18.38 -33.26
C ALA A 489 -5.26 18.76 -31.87
N ALA A 490 -4.93 20.04 -31.71
CA ALA A 490 -4.45 20.56 -30.41
C ALA A 490 -5.56 20.42 -29.34
N LEU A 491 -5.14 20.16 -28.12
CA LEU A 491 -5.97 20.03 -26.92
C LEU A 491 -5.26 20.64 -25.73
N ASP A 492 -6.02 21.20 -24.78
CA ASP A 492 -5.49 21.69 -23.51
C ASP A 492 -4.81 20.59 -22.70
N THR A 493 -3.63 20.87 -22.18
CA THR A 493 -2.92 19.98 -21.26
C THR A 493 -3.48 20.09 -19.85
N ARG A 494 -3.33 19.04 -19.05
CA ARG A 494 -3.74 19.08 -17.63
C ARG A 494 -2.83 19.93 -16.77
N TYR A 495 -1.54 19.88 -17.03
CA TYR A 495 -0.48 20.66 -16.37
C TYR A 495 0.24 21.51 -17.40
N PRO A 496 1.06 22.48 -16.97
CA PRO A 496 1.72 23.40 -17.90
C PRO A 496 2.51 22.71 -19.00
N ASP A 497 2.25 23.06 -20.22
CA ASP A 497 2.79 22.49 -21.46
C ASP A 497 4.28 22.81 -21.69
N GLY A 498 4.79 23.90 -21.10
CA GLY A 498 6.20 24.26 -21.09
C GLY A 498 7.04 23.46 -20.08
N GLY A 499 6.41 22.47 -19.42
CA GLY A 499 7.03 21.62 -18.41
C GLY A 499 6.97 22.19 -17.00
N SER A 500 7.12 21.30 -16.04
CA SER A 500 7.14 21.64 -14.61
C SER A 500 8.24 20.87 -13.88
N SER A 501 8.73 21.43 -12.81
CA SER A 501 9.68 20.75 -11.92
C SER A 501 9.37 21.03 -10.45
N MET A 502 9.62 20.02 -9.59
CA MET A 502 9.56 20.17 -8.15
C MET A 502 10.78 19.49 -7.54
N ASN A 503 11.69 20.29 -6.97
CA ASN A 503 12.96 19.83 -6.47
C ASN A 503 13.03 20.03 -4.96
N GLY A 504 13.62 19.11 -4.22
CA GLY A 504 13.74 19.23 -2.78
C GLY A 504 15.10 18.79 -2.27
N ALA A 505 15.55 19.43 -1.18
CA ALA A 505 16.69 18.99 -0.39
C ALA A 505 16.40 19.19 1.10
N ALA A 506 16.95 18.32 1.93
CA ALA A 506 16.75 18.42 3.37
C ALA A 506 17.89 17.78 4.17
N LEU A 507 18.11 18.34 5.34
CA LEU A 507 18.94 17.76 6.40
C LEU A 507 18.03 17.36 7.55
N TYR A 508 18.29 16.21 8.14
CA TYR A 508 17.55 15.74 9.30
C TYR A 508 18.47 15.16 10.37
N PHE A 509 17.97 15.22 11.59
CA PHE A 509 18.57 14.63 12.76
C PHE A 509 17.46 14.02 13.62
N SER A 510 17.69 12.82 14.13
CA SER A 510 16.81 12.14 15.10
C SER A 510 17.67 11.48 16.17
N HIS A 511 17.18 11.52 17.37
CA HIS A 511 17.87 11.02 18.53
C HIS A 511 16.94 10.14 19.39
N THR A 512 17.45 9.03 19.85
CA THR A 512 16.83 8.16 20.85
C THR A 512 17.75 8.09 22.04
N TYR A 513 17.24 8.45 23.22
CA TYR A 513 18.00 8.44 24.46
C TYR A 513 17.33 7.55 25.52
N GLU A 514 18.00 6.50 25.91
CA GLU A 514 17.57 5.62 27.01
C GLU A 514 17.94 6.28 28.35
N LEU A 515 17.05 7.16 28.86
CA LEU A 515 17.22 7.83 30.17
C LEU A 515 17.36 6.79 31.31
N SER A 516 16.53 5.75 31.24
CA SER A 516 16.58 4.58 32.13
C SER A 516 15.96 3.36 31.44
N ASP A 517 16.04 2.20 32.04
CA ASP A 517 15.39 0.96 31.58
C ASP A 517 13.85 1.10 31.42
N LYS A 518 13.26 2.17 31.99
CA LYS A 518 11.82 2.43 31.99
C LYS A 518 11.41 3.67 31.17
N LEU A 519 12.38 4.50 30.79
CA LEU A 519 12.08 5.80 30.21
C LEU A 519 13.00 6.09 29.03
N ILE A 520 12.40 6.27 27.84
CA ILE A 520 13.10 6.57 26.60
C ILE A 520 12.57 7.90 26.05
N LEU A 521 13.48 8.74 25.59
CA LEU A 521 13.20 9.99 24.90
C LEU A 521 13.51 9.82 23.42
N ASN A 522 12.59 10.24 22.55
CA ASN A 522 12.80 10.38 21.12
C ASN A 522 12.65 11.85 20.74
N ASP A 523 13.60 12.41 20.06
CA ASP A 523 13.50 13.76 19.52
C ASP A 523 14.10 13.85 18.12
N GLY A 524 13.73 14.85 17.37
CA GLY A 524 14.28 15.06 16.03
C GLY A 524 13.91 16.39 15.43
N LEU A 525 14.74 16.81 14.47
CA LEU A 525 14.60 18.03 13.71
C LEU A 525 14.91 17.80 12.23
N ARG A 526 14.20 18.51 11.38
CA ARG A 526 14.43 18.50 9.93
C ARG A 526 14.28 19.90 9.37
N LEU A 527 15.25 20.31 8.56
CA LEU A 527 15.17 21.50 7.71
C LEU A 527 15.01 21.04 6.27
N SER A 528 13.95 21.49 5.62
CA SER A 528 13.62 21.15 4.22
C SER A 528 13.52 22.41 3.39
N GLN A 529 14.05 22.35 2.16
CA GLN A 529 13.90 23.36 1.12
C GLN A 529 13.27 22.70 -0.10
N ILE A 530 12.17 23.27 -0.65
CA ILE A 530 11.48 22.77 -1.84
C ILE A 530 11.28 23.91 -2.81
N GLY A 531 11.75 23.76 -4.05
CA GLY A 531 11.54 24.67 -5.16
C GLY A 531 10.58 24.07 -6.19
N LEU A 532 9.66 24.86 -6.70
CA LEU A 532 8.76 24.50 -7.78
C LEU A 532 8.86 25.54 -8.90
N ASN A 533 8.90 25.05 -10.15
CA ASN A 533 8.82 25.88 -11.34
C ASN A 533 7.85 25.21 -12.33
N ALA A 534 6.98 26.03 -12.97
CA ALA A 534 6.03 25.57 -13.98
C ALA A 534 5.91 26.65 -15.05
N GLN A 535 5.90 26.27 -16.34
CA GLN A 535 5.87 27.17 -17.49
C GLN A 535 4.67 26.90 -18.38
N PHE A 536 3.92 27.94 -18.70
CA PHE A 536 2.76 27.93 -19.58
C PHE A 536 3.19 28.59 -20.92
N VAL A 537 3.24 27.80 -21.98
CA VAL A 537 3.67 28.26 -23.32
C VAL A 537 2.46 28.54 -24.19
N ASP A 538 1.58 27.55 -24.35
CA ASP A 538 0.34 27.70 -25.10
C ASP A 538 -0.77 28.26 -24.19
N GLN A 539 -1.20 29.48 -24.48
CA GLN A 539 -2.30 30.15 -23.76
C GLN A 539 -3.57 30.29 -24.60
N THR A 540 -3.64 29.59 -25.71
CA THR A 540 -4.83 29.68 -26.63
C THR A 540 -6.08 29.11 -25.96
N PHE A 541 -5.96 28.08 -25.14
CA PHE A 541 -7.07 27.48 -24.39
C PHE A 541 -7.43 28.28 -23.13
N PHE A 542 -6.41 28.72 -22.39
CA PHE A 542 -6.57 29.48 -21.14
C PHE A 542 -5.57 30.65 -21.10
N PRO A 543 -6.04 31.89 -21.33
CA PRO A 543 -5.19 33.07 -21.29
C PRO A 543 -4.89 33.46 -19.82
N PHE A 544 -3.94 32.76 -19.20
CA PHE A 544 -3.51 33.06 -17.83
C PHE A 544 -2.84 34.44 -17.74
N PRO A 545 -2.99 35.18 -16.64
CA PRO A 545 -2.32 36.47 -16.43
C PRO A 545 -0.81 36.31 -16.12
N PHE A 546 -0.26 35.11 -16.27
CA PHE A 546 1.14 34.78 -16.03
C PHE A 546 1.61 33.65 -16.98
N ASN A 547 2.91 33.64 -17.30
CA ASN A 547 3.54 32.64 -18.18
C ASN A 547 4.30 31.58 -17.37
N SER A 548 4.51 31.81 -16.06
CA SER A 548 5.20 30.87 -15.20
C SER A 548 4.78 31.03 -13.74
N ILE A 549 4.92 29.94 -12.99
CA ILE A 549 4.78 29.93 -11.53
C ILE A 549 6.10 29.44 -10.95
N THR A 550 6.71 30.22 -10.06
CA THR A 550 7.90 29.83 -9.33
C THR A 550 7.66 30.00 -7.85
N GLN A 551 7.87 28.93 -7.07
CA GLN A 551 7.74 28.98 -5.62
C GLN A 551 8.96 28.35 -4.93
N ASN A 552 9.26 28.85 -3.73
CA ASN A 552 10.30 28.33 -2.84
C ASN A 552 9.72 28.21 -1.43
N HIS A 553 9.80 27.00 -0.89
CA HIS A 553 9.23 26.65 0.40
C HIS A 553 10.33 26.15 1.34
N THR A 554 10.47 26.80 2.48
CA THR A 554 11.34 26.35 3.58
C THR A 554 10.47 25.88 4.72
N ALA A 555 10.80 24.76 5.33
CA ALA A 555 10.08 24.23 6.49
C ALA A 555 11.04 23.65 7.52
N LEU A 556 10.82 23.99 8.79
CA LEU A 556 11.46 23.37 9.93
C LEU A 556 10.42 22.52 10.66
N ASN A 557 10.71 21.23 10.84
CA ASN A 557 9.86 20.28 11.52
C ASN A 557 10.58 19.64 12.69
N GLY A 558 9.84 19.34 13.75
CA GLY A 558 10.35 18.66 14.93
C GLY A 558 9.38 17.65 15.50
N ASN A 559 9.91 16.73 16.27
CA ASN A 559 9.14 15.82 17.13
C ASN A 559 9.80 15.68 18.49
N LEU A 560 8.98 15.38 19.49
CA LEU A 560 9.39 15.04 20.85
C LEU A 560 8.48 13.94 21.36
N GLY A 561 9.05 12.78 21.64
CA GLY A 561 8.35 11.58 22.10
C GLY A 561 8.91 11.08 23.41
N LEU A 562 8.05 10.68 24.32
CA LEU A 562 8.39 10.05 25.59
C LEU A 562 7.74 8.68 25.66
N ILE A 563 8.54 7.67 25.98
CA ILE A 563 8.07 6.30 26.18
C ILE A 563 8.34 5.92 27.62
N TYR A 564 7.28 5.57 28.37
CA TYR A 564 7.37 5.16 29.76
C TYR A 564 6.86 3.72 29.93
N MET A 565 7.73 2.85 30.41
CA MET A 565 7.47 1.43 30.68
C MET A 565 7.69 1.14 32.17
N PRO A 566 6.72 1.48 33.05
CA PRO A 566 6.88 1.25 34.52
C PRO A 566 7.05 -0.23 34.84
N THR A 567 6.43 -1.09 34.04
CA THR A 567 6.55 -2.55 34.11
C THR A 567 6.76 -3.13 32.68
N LYS A 568 7.14 -4.40 32.60
CA LYS A 568 7.24 -5.11 31.30
C LYS A 568 5.89 -5.28 30.59
N GLN A 569 4.78 -5.07 31.30
CA GLN A 569 3.42 -5.25 30.78
C GLN A 569 2.79 -3.95 30.31
N LEU A 570 3.17 -2.81 30.89
CA LEU A 570 2.56 -1.52 30.62
C LEU A 570 3.52 -0.61 29.86
N ARG A 571 3.08 -0.16 28.70
CA ARG A 571 3.78 0.82 27.86
C ARG A 571 2.87 2.02 27.63
N MET A 572 3.38 3.20 27.91
CA MET A 572 2.72 4.48 27.70
C MET A 572 3.59 5.34 26.77
N THR A 573 3.00 6.05 25.84
CA THR A 573 3.71 6.97 24.95
C THR A 573 3.02 8.32 24.93
N LEU A 574 3.81 9.37 24.91
CA LEU A 574 3.36 10.71 24.63
C LEU A 574 4.23 11.26 23.48
N ASN A 575 3.63 11.72 22.41
CA ASN A 575 4.34 12.24 21.25
C ASN A 575 3.74 13.58 20.80
N GLY A 576 4.59 14.60 20.67
CA GLY A 576 4.28 15.86 20.01
C GLY A 576 5.08 15.95 18.72
N SER A 577 4.45 16.29 17.60
CA SER A 577 5.14 16.35 16.31
C SER A 577 4.54 17.39 15.38
N THR A 578 5.40 17.90 14.49
CA THR A 578 4.97 18.82 13.44
C THR A 578 5.20 18.19 12.07
N ALA A 579 4.32 18.53 11.14
CA ALA A 579 4.48 18.16 9.74
C ALA A 579 4.14 19.34 8.84
N PHE A 580 4.55 19.23 7.58
CA PHE A 580 4.18 20.20 6.56
C PHE A 580 3.90 19.51 5.23
N ARG A 581 3.20 20.23 4.36
CA ARG A 581 3.04 19.89 2.96
C ARG A 581 3.27 21.14 2.12
N ALA A 582 4.25 21.12 1.22
CA ALA A 582 4.41 22.13 0.20
C ALA A 582 3.37 21.88 -0.91
N PRO A 583 2.72 22.92 -1.44
CA PRO A 583 1.90 22.79 -2.64
C PRO A 583 2.72 22.19 -3.80
N ASN A 584 2.13 21.27 -4.53
CA ASN A 584 2.79 20.64 -5.68
C ASN A 584 2.24 21.20 -7.01
N VAL A 585 2.68 20.62 -8.14
CA VAL A 585 2.24 21.06 -9.47
C VAL A 585 0.73 20.91 -9.64
N ASP A 586 0.11 19.80 -9.14
CA ASP A 586 -1.35 19.62 -9.21
C ASP A 586 -2.12 20.71 -8.45
N ASP A 587 -1.64 21.09 -7.27
CA ASP A 587 -2.31 22.13 -6.45
C ASP A 587 -2.29 23.51 -7.10
N LEU A 588 -1.14 23.85 -7.71
CA LEU A 588 -0.84 25.20 -8.16
C LEU A 588 -1.30 25.49 -9.58
N THR A 589 -1.37 24.46 -10.45
CA THR A 589 -1.34 24.71 -11.91
C THR A 589 -2.48 24.06 -12.68
N LYS A 590 -3.22 23.11 -12.08
CA LYS A 590 -4.25 22.37 -12.83
C LYS A 590 -5.41 23.24 -13.28
N VAL A 591 -5.94 22.93 -14.48
CA VAL A 591 -7.30 23.28 -14.87
C VAL A 591 -8.13 22.01 -14.92
N PHE A 592 -9.23 21.96 -14.18
CA PHE A 592 -9.95 20.71 -13.98
C PHE A 592 -11.40 20.91 -13.55
N GLU A 593 -12.35 20.24 -14.23
CA GLU A 593 -13.73 20.13 -13.77
C GLU A 593 -13.81 19.18 -12.58
N SER A 594 -13.88 19.71 -11.36
CA SER A 594 -13.97 18.90 -10.13
C SER A 594 -15.35 18.25 -9.97
N VAL A 595 -16.38 19.03 -10.16
CA VAL A 595 -17.80 18.65 -10.17
C VAL A 595 -18.42 19.25 -11.42
N PRO A 596 -19.39 18.60 -12.09
CA PRO A 596 -20.04 19.17 -13.26
C PRO A 596 -20.48 20.61 -13.06
N GLY A 597 -20.00 21.53 -13.89
CA GLY A 597 -20.27 22.97 -13.76
C GLY A 597 -19.34 23.76 -12.84
N ASN A 598 -18.30 23.13 -12.26
CA ASN A 598 -17.29 23.79 -11.44
C ASN A 598 -15.89 23.50 -11.97
N VAL A 599 -15.16 24.53 -12.40
CA VAL A 599 -13.79 24.42 -12.90
C VAL A 599 -12.78 25.04 -11.95
N ILE A 600 -11.79 24.26 -11.50
CA ILE A 600 -10.67 24.76 -10.70
C ILE A 600 -9.64 25.38 -11.63
N VAL A 601 -9.18 26.59 -11.30
CA VAL A 601 -8.14 27.32 -12.02
C VAL A 601 -6.86 27.47 -11.16
N PRO A 602 -5.68 27.67 -11.79
CA PRO A 602 -4.41 27.86 -11.11
C PRO A 602 -4.39 28.99 -10.08
N ASN A 603 -3.69 28.74 -8.94
CA ASN A 603 -3.40 29.78 -7.93
C ASN A 603 -1.90 29.80 -7.59
N PRO A 604 -1.13 30.78 -8.06
CA PRO A 604 0.30 30.88 -7.79
C PRO A 604 0.67 31.29 -6.36
N ASN A 605 -0.31 31.65 -5.50
CA ASN A 605 -0.07 32.24 -4.18
C ASN A 605 -0.23 31.24 -3.02
N LEU A 606 -0.25 29.94 -3.30
CA LEU A 606 -0.41 28.92 -2.25
C LEU A 606 0.81 28.87 -1.31
N LYS A 607 0.54 28.62 -0.03
CA LYS A 607 1.54 28.48 1.04
C LYS A 607 1.55 27.05 1.57
N ASN A 608 2.63 26.71 2.30
CA ASN A 608 2.71 25.42 2.98
C ASN A 608 1.53 25.20 3.94
N GLU A 609 0.96 24.00 3.89
CA GLU A 609 0.13 23.50 4.98
C GLU A 609 1.02 23.04 6.14
N TYR A 610 0.59 23.29 7.38
CA TYR A 610 1.27 22.84 8.59
C TYR A 610 0.33 22.04 9.47
N ALA A 611 0.84 20.94 10.04
CA ALA A 611 0.15 20.12 11.04
C ALA A 611 0.92 20.14 12.37
N TYR A 612 0.17 20.30 13.46
CA TYR A 612 0.66 20.18 14.84
C TYR A 612 -0.11 19.05 15.49
N ASN A 613 0.58 17.99 15.86
CA ASN A 613 -0.03 16.77 16.38
C ASN A 613 0.41 16.49 17.81
N SER A 614 -0.54 16.02 18.61
CA SER A 614 -0.29 15.43 19.92
C SER A 614 -0.94 14.06 19.97
N GLU A 615 -0.23 13.07 20.47
CA GLU A 615 -0.69 11.68 20.53
C GLU A 615 -0.33 11.07 21.88
N PHE A 616 -1.28 10.34 22.47
CA PHE A 616 -1.11 9.53 23.67
C PHE A 616 -1.44 8.08 23.33
N GLY A 617 -0.49 7.18 23.59
CA GLY A 617 -0.63 5.74 23.40
C GLY A 617 -0.56 4.99 24.73
N LEU A 618 -1.38 3.96 24.83
CA LEU A 618 -1.40 3.04 25.97
C LEU A 618 -1.45 1.61 25.44
N SER A 619 -0.57 0.73 25.93
CA SER A 619 -0.59 -0.70 25.62
C SER A 619 -0.37 -1.48 26.91
N TYR A 620 -1.24 -2.47 27.14
CA TYR A 620 -1.14 -3.33 28.33
C TYR A 620 -1.21 -4.81 27.93
N ARG A 621 -0.21 -5.58 28.38
CA ARG A 621 -0.09 -7.02 28.13
C ARG A 621 -0.39 -7.81 29.41
N MET A 622 -1.46 -8.59 29.37
CA MET A 622 -1.90 -9.45 30.48
C MET A 622 -1.40 -10.88 30.26
N ALA A 623 -0.61 -11.38 31.22
CA ALA A 623 -0.17 -12.78 31.30
C ALA A 623 0.39 -13.34 29.95
N ASP A 624 1.05 -12.51 29.15
CA ASP A 624 1.59 -12.82 27.81
C ASP A 624 0.59 -13.42 26.82
N ARG A 625 -0.70 -13.32 27.11
CA ARG A 625 -1.79 -13.87 26.28
C ARG A 625 -2.70 -12.82 25.67
N VAL A 626 -2.89 -11.72 26.35
CA VAL A 626 -3.81 -10.67 25.91
C VAL A 626 -3.07 -9.35 25.88
N THR A 627 -3.10 -8.67 24.74
CA THR A 627 -2.61 -7.30 24.58
C THR A 627 -3.78 -6.43 24.18
N VAL A 628 -4.04 -5.40 24.96
CA VAL A 628 -5.00 -4.33 24.61
C VAL A 628 -4.25 -3.02 24.47
N GLY A 629 -4.72 -2.17 23.58
CA GLY A 629 -4.12 -0.85 23.46
C GLY A 629 -5.09 0.16 22.88
N ALA A 630 -4.77 1.41 23.16
CA ALA A 630 -5.49 2.59 22.70
C ALA A 630 -4.50 3.67 22.31
N ASN A 631 -4.81 4.39 21.21
CA ASN A 631 -4.14 5.62 20.84
C ASN A 631 -5.18 6.71 20.69
N ALA A 632 -4.99 7.82 21.37
CA ALA A 632 -5.76 9.03 21.19
C ALA A 632 -4.87 10.09 20.55
N TYR A 633 -5.37 10.79 19.55
CA TYR A 633 -4.60 11.80 18.84
C TYR A 633 -5.44 13.05 18.54
N ALA A 634 -4.76 14.18 18.41
CA ALA A 634 -5.35 15.43 17.97
C ALA A 634 -4.34 16.18 17.08
N THR A 635 -4.79 16.60 15.90
CA THR A 635 -4.02 17.33 14.91
C THR A 635 -4.69 18.64 14.58
N LEU A 636 -3.98 19.76 14.70
CA LEU A 636 -4.41 21.07 14.24
C LEU A 636 -3.71 21.36 12.91
N LEU A 637 -4.49 21.60 11.86
CA LEU A 637 -4.01 22.07 10.57
C LEU A 637 -4.06 23.60 10.50
N ARG A 638 -3.03 24.21 9.94
CA ARG A 638 -2.99 25.62 9.56
C ARG A 638 -2.66 25.75 8.09
N ASN A 639 -3.25 26.76 7.45
CA ASN A 639 -3.14 27.01 6.02
C ASN A 639 -3.59 25.78 5.18
N ALA A 640 -4.59 25.04 5.66
CA ALA A 640 -5.11 23.88 4.94
C ALA A 640 -5.63 24.32 3.56
N LEU A 641 -5.24 23.55 2.54
CA LEU A 641 -5.70 23.78 1.17
C LEU A 641 -7.16 23.33 1.06
N THR A 642 -8.00 24.25 0.59
CA THR A 642 -9.44 24.04 0.33
C THR A 642 -9.81 24.68 -0.99
N VAL A 643 -10.84 24.15 -1.64
CA VAL A 643 -11.41 24.73 -2.86
C VAL A 643 -12.51 25.71 -2.46
N GLN A 644 -12.50 26.89 -3.06
CA GLN A 644 -13.47 27.95 -2.83
C GLN A 644 -13.86 28.59 -4.17
N ASN A 645 -14.96 29.34 -4.17
CA ASN A 645 -15.30 30.20 -5.31
C ASN A 645 -14.15 31.19 -5.59
N GLY A 646 -13.83 31.33 -6.85
CA GLY A 646 -12.75 32.19 -7.32
C GLY A 646 -13.17 32.95 -8.57
N THR A 647 -12.20 33.65 -9.16
CA THR A 647 -12.39 34.35 -10.43
C THR A 647 -11.27 34.01 -11.38
N PHE A 648 -11.54 34.02 -12.69
CA PHE A 648 -10.56 33.90 -13.73
C PHE A 648 -10.60 35.16 -14.60
N ASN A 649 -9.51 35.94 -14.58
CA ASN A 649 -9.47 37.25 -15.24
C ASN A 649 -10.65 38.17 -14.90
N GLY A 650 -11.12 38.11 -13.63
CA GLY A 650 -12.23 38.91 -13.12
C GLY A 650 -13.61 38.32 -13.38
N ALA A 651 -13.72 37.17 -14.06
CA ALA A 651 -15.00 36.49 -14.31
C ALA A 651 -15.26 35.37 -13.30
N ASP A 652 -16.47 35.31 -12.72
CA ASP A 652 -16.89 34.24 -11.81
C ASP A 652 -17.24 32.93 -12.55
N ASN A 653 -17.49 32.99 -13.86
CA ASN A 653 -17.82 31.85 -14.70
C ASN A 653 -17.03 31.90 -16.00
N ILE A 654 -16.57 30.74 -16.47
CA ILE A 654 -15.91 30.56 -17.77
C ILE A 654 -16.53 29.43 -18.55
N LEU A 655 -16.40 29.48 -19.87
CA LEU A 655 -16.77 28.38 -20.73
C LEU A 655 -15.69 27.33 -20.66
N TYR A 656 -16.01 26.17 -20.08
CA TYR A 656 -15.11 25.03 -19.98
C TYR A 656 -15.78 23.81 -20.62
N ASP A 657 -15.11 23.18 -21.58
CA ASP A 657 -15.60 21.99 -22.26
C ASP A 657 -17.02 22.14 -22.84
N GLY A 658 -17.33 23.37 -23.37
CA GLY A 658 -18.62 23.71 -23.96
C GLY A 658 -19.74 23.99 -22.92
N GLN A 659 -19.44 24.03 -21.64
CA GLN A 659 -20.40 24.35 -20.59
C GLN A 659 -19.96 25.58 -19.79
N LEU A 660 -20.87 26.50 -19.49
CA LEU A 660 -20.61 27.61 -18.59
C LEU A 660 -20.44 27.06 -17.17
N SER A 661 -19.22 27.22 -16.61
CA SER A 661 -18.80 26.63 -15.34
C SER A 661 -18.37 27.69 -14.34
N GLN A 662 -18.79 27.54 -13.07
CA GLN A 662 -18.34 28.37 -11.96
C GLN A 662 -16.83 28.21 -11.75
N VAL A 663 -16.12 29.33 -11.66
CA VAL A 663 -14.70 29.32 -11.36
C VAL A 663 -14.48 29.01 -9.88
N MET A 664 -13.64 28.01 -9.63
CA MET A 664 -13.17 27.62 -8.31
C MET A 664 -11.65 27.82 -8.23
N THR A 665 -11.14 28.06 -7.06
CA THR A 665 -9.68 28.15 -6.84
C THR A 665 -9.28 27.45 -5.55
N THR A 666 -8.11 26.85 -5.54
CA THR A 666 -7.51 26.33 -4.30
C THR A 666 -6.94 27.48 -3.49
N THR A 667 -7.19 27.51 -2.19
CA THR A 667 -6.70 28.55 -1.27
C THR A 667 -6.20 27.95 0.04
N ASN A 668 -5.39 28.71 0.81
CA ASN A 668 -4.97 28.37 2.18
C ASN A 668 -5.94 28.94 3.24
N ALA A 669 -7.22 28.89 2.99
CA ALA A 669 -8.19 29.61 3.80
C ALA A 669 -8.52 28.94 5.14
N ALA A 670 -8.18 27.65 5.31
CA ALA A 670 -8.73 26.88 6.41
C ALA A 670 -7.73 26.65 7.55
N LYS A 671 -8.28 26.73 8.77
CA LYS A 671 -7.79 25.99 9.93
C LYS A 671 -8.65 24.74 10.05
N ALA A 672 -8.08 23.59 10.30
CA ALA A 672 -8.86 22.37 10.53
C ALA A 672 -8.35 21.63 11.76
N ARG A 673 -9.30 20.92 12.40
CA ARG A 673 -8.97 20.06 13.55
C ARG A 673 -9.41 18.64 13.24
N VAL A 674 -8.49 17.71 13.43
CA VAL A 674 -8.73 16.27 13.33
C VAL A 674 -8.38 15.64 14.67
N TRP A 675 -9.24 14.80 15.23
CA TRP A 675 -8.96 14.03 16.44
C TRP A 675 -9.62 12.66 16.33
N GLY A 676 -9.09 11.69 17.07
CA GLY A 676 -9.65 10.35 17.03
C GLY A 676 -9.08 9.43 18.06
N VAL A 677 -9.64 8.22 18.08
CA VAL A 677 -9.22 7.11 18.94
C VAL A 677 -9.12 5.85 18.11
N GLU A 678 -8.04 5.13 18.32
CA GLU A 678 -7.77 3.83 17.72
C GLU A 678 -7.59 2.80 18.83
N LEU A 679 -8.40 1.73 18.80
CA LEU A 679 -8.34 0.65 19.77
C LEU A 679 -7.89 -0.64 19.08
N PHE A 680 -7.13 -1.47 19.80
CA PHE A 680 -6.80 -2.80 19.34
C PHE A 680 -6.80 -3.82 20.48
N LEU A 681 -7.16 -5.04 20.13
CA LEU A 681 -7.14 -6.22 21.00
C LEU A 681 -6.45 -7.36 20.25
N ASN A 682 -5.50 -8.00 20.92
CA ASN A 682 -4.90 -9.27 20.49
C ASN A 682 -4.97 -10.23 21.67
N ALA A 683 -5.72 -11.32 21.52
CA ALA A 683 -5.94 -12.27 22.60
C ALA A 683 -5.69 -13.71 22.14
N LYS A 684 -4.75 -14.40 22.77
CA LYS A 684 -4.53 -15.83 22.58
C LYS A 684 -5.50 -16.59 23.51
N ILE A 685 -6.70 -16.93 22.98
CA ILE A 685 -7.79 -17.58 23.74
C ILE A 685 -7.38 -19.00 24.13
N ALA A 686 -6.75 -19.73 23.21
CA ALA A 686 -6.20 -21.07 23.41
C ALA A 686 -4.88 -21.20 22.62
N ASN A 687 -4.18 -22.33 22.81
CA ASN A 687 -2.87 -22.53 22.13
C ASN A 687 -2.94 -22.39 20.60
N ASN A 688 -4.09 -22.73 20.01
CA ASN A 688 -4.29 -22.70 18.56
C ASN A 688 -5.32 -21.65 18.13
N LEU A 689 -5.85 -20.84 19.02
CA LEU A 689 -6.95 -19.91 18.74
C LEU A 689 -6.64 -18.52 19.27
N ALA A 690 -6.66 -17.53 18.38
CA ALA A 690 -6.43 -16.13 18.69
C ALA A 690 -7.62 -15.27 18.22
N LEU A 691 -7.94 -14.23 19.00
CA LEU A 691 -8.87 -13.17 18.65
C LEU A 691 -8.08 -11.89 18.41
N GLN A 692 -8.37 -11.22 17.30
CA GLN A 692 -7.83 -9.89 16.98
C GLN A 692 -8.98 -8.96 16.67
N ALA A 693 -8.93 -7.73 17.17
CA ALA A 693 -9.94 -6.73 16.84
C ALA A 693 -9.30 -5.33 16.76
N THR A 694 -9.84 -4.51 15.85
CA THR A 694 -9.49 -3.11 15.70
C THR A 694 -10.75 -2.26 15.65
N TYR A 695 -10.66 -1.05 16.16
CA TYR A 695 -11.70 -0.03 16.07
C TYR A 695 -11.03 1.32 15.84
N ASN A 696 -11.51 2.07 14.85
CA ASN A 696 -10.97 3.38 14.51
C ASN A 696 -12.13 4.37 14.43
N TYR A 697 -11.97 5.49 15.10
CA TYR A 697 -12.87 6.63 15.06
C TYR A 697 -12.08 7.92 14.83
N THR A 698 -12.51 8.69 13.86
CA THR A 698 -11.91 9.98 13.51
C THR A 698 -13.00 11.03 13.36
N ASN A 699 -12.77 12.21 13.89
CA ASN A 699 -13.59 13.40 13.66
C ASN A 699 -12.72 14.50 13.10
N GLY A 700 -13.17 15.14 12.03
CA GLY A 700 -12.47 16.23 11.37
C GLY A 700 -13.43 17.37 11.06
N ARG A 701 -13.03 18.60 11.38
CA ARG A 701 -13.82 19.81 11.12
C ARG A 701 -12.92 20.94 10.61
N ILE A 702 -13.38 21.63 9.60
CA ILE A 702 -12.84 22.91 9.17
C ILE A 702 -13.40 23.97 10.12
N LEU A 703 -12.51 24.77 10.68
CA LEU A 703 -12.84 25.81 11.68
C LEU A 703 -13.06 27.14 10.95
N THR A 704 -14.20 27.72 11.15
CA THR A 704 -14.59 29.04 10.65
C THR A 704 -14.90 29.97 11.83
N ASP A 705 -15.07 31.26 11.54
CA ASP A 705 -15.48 32.22 12.56
C ASP A 705 -16.96 32.05 13.01
N THR A 706 -17.73 31.22 12.28
CA THR A 706 -19.14 30.95 12.59
C THR A 706 -19.34 29.52 13.06
N VAL A 707 -19.75 28.61 12.17
CA VAL A 707 -20.01 27.20 12.47
C VAL A 707 -19.02 26.30 11.77
N PRO A 708 -18.26 25.47 12.52
CA PRO A 708 -17.37 24.48 11.91
C PRO A 708 -18.14 23.49 11.05
N TYR A 709 -17.60 23.17 9.87
CA TYR A 709 -18.18 22.20 8.95
C TYR A 709 -17.27 21.00 8.72
N PRO A 710 -17.78 19.87 8.19
CA PRO A 710 -16.99 18.65 8.00
C PRO A 710 -15.75 18.85 7.14
N LEU A 711 -14.65 18.23 7.55
CA LEU A 711 -13.47 18.03 6.69
C LEU A 711 -13.71 16.81 5.81
N ASP A 712 -13.29 16.88 4.57
CA ASP A 712 -13.40 15.78 3.59
C ASP A 712 -12.60 14.55 4.02
N HIS A 713 -12.97 13.38 3.46
CA HIS A 713 -12.30 12.10 3.64
C HIS A 713 -12.24 11.57 5.07
N ILE A 714 -13.03 12.16 5.99
CA ILE A 714 -13.20 11.63 7.33
C ILE A 714 -14.11 10.41 7.28
N ALA A 715 -13.52 9.22 7.27
CA ALA A 715 -14.25 7.96 7.26
C ALA A 715 -15.17 7.83 8.50
N PRO A 716 -16.33 7.17 8.39
CA PRO A 716 -17.10 6.77 9.56
C PRO A 716 -16.29 5.78 10.41
N ALA A 717 -16.74 5.50 11.64
CA ALA A 717 -16.08 4.49 12.47
C ALA A 717 -15.97 3.15 11.73
N PHE A 718 -14.81 2.52 11.74
CA PHE A 718 -14.57 1.26 11.05
C PHE A 718 -13.59 0.36 11.79
N GLY A 719 -13.58 -0.90 11.42
CA GLY A 719 -12.67 -1.86 11.98
C GLY A 719 -12.86 -3.28 11.48
N LYS A 720 -12.14 -4.17 12.13
CA LYS A 720 -12.12 -5.61 11.82
C LYS A 720 -12.08 -6.40 13.13
N ALA A 721 -12.77 -7.54 13.16
CA ALA A 721 -12.66 -8.54 14.23
C ALA A 721 -12.40 -9.91 13.60
N SER A 722 -11.35 -10.62 14.05
CA SER A 722 -10.88 -11.87 13.46
C SER A 722 -10.71 -12.94 14.53
N LEU A 723 -11.23 -14.12 14.28
CA LEU A 723 -10.95 -15.34 15.02
C LEU A 723 -10.02 -16.21 14.17
N ILE A 724 -8.79 -16.43 14.63
CA ILE A 724 -7.71 -17.10 13.88
C ILE A 724 -7.41 -18.43 14.55
N TYR A 725 -7.55 -19.51 13.81
CA TYR A 725 -7.16 -20.86 14.20
C TYR A 725 -5.90 -21.27 13.43
N THR A 726 -4.84 -21.67 14.17
CA THR A 726 -3.59 -22.15 13.59
C THR A 726 -3.17 -23.46 14.27
N LYS A 727 -3.08 -24.53 13.53
CA LYS A 727 -2.60 -25.83 14.04
C LYS A 727 -1.88 -26.60 12.95
N MET A 728 -0.58 -26.82 13.12
CA MET A 728 0.28 -27.55 12.18
C MET A 728 0.13 -27.00 10.75
N LYS A 729 -0.44 -27.80 9.83
CA LYS A 729 -0.64 -27.49 8.41
C LYS A 729 -1.87 -26.63 8.12
N TRP A 730 -2.71 -26.35 9.12
CA TRP A 730 -3.95 -25.62 8.99
C TRP A 730 -3.84 -24.22 9.55
N ARG A 731 -4.26 -23.24 8.77
CA ARG A 731 -4.61 -21.90 9.26
C ARG A 731 -5.96 -21.51 8.72
N ALA A 732 -6.86 -21.05 9.59
CA ALA A 732 -8.17 -20.52 9.22
C ALA A 732 -8.41 -19.18 9.93
N GLU A 733 -9.11 -18.27 9.27
CA GLU A 733 -9.55 -17.00 9.84
C GLU A 733 -11.02 -16.79 9.48
N PHE A 734 -11.86 -16.68 10.50
CA PHE A 734 -13.21 -16.14 10.36
C PHE A 734 -13.17 -14.69 10.82
N PHE A 735 -13.63 -13.76 9.98
CA PHE A 735 -13.55 -12.34 10.33
C PHE A 735 -14.75 -11.56 9.85
N ALA A 736 -15.05 -10.51 10.61
CA ALA A 736 -16.01 -9.48 10.25
C ALA A 736 -15.26 -8.17 9.98
N GLN A 737 -15.63 -7.49 8.91
CA GLN A 737 -15.30 -6.10 8.67
C GLN A 737 -16.56 -5.27 8.80
N TYR A 738 -16.43 -4.06 9.32
CA TYR A 738 -17.57 -3.17 9.51
C TYR A 738 -17.19 -1.71 9.27
N SER A 739 -18.19 -0.93 8.89
CA SER A 739 -18.14 0.52 8.78
C SER A 739 -19.46 1.12 9.30
N GLY A 740 -19.34 2.18 10.06
CA GLY A 740 -20.50 2.94 10.55
C GLY A 740 -21.21 3.70 9.42
N TRP A 741 -22.31 4.31 9.75
CA TRP A 741 -23.05 5.20 8.83
C TRP A 741 -22.35 6.56 8.75
N LYS A 742 -22.02 7.01 7.54
CA LYS A 742 -21.62 8.39 7.28
C LYS A 742 -22.87 9.19 6.95
N LYS A 743 -23.37 9.91 7.92
CA LYS A 743 -24.59 10.73 7.79
C LYS A 743 -24.36 11.94 6.89
N LEU A 744 -25.39 12.48 6.26
CA LEU A 744 -25.33 13.65 5.39
C LEU A 744 -24.72 14.87 6.11
N GLU A 745 -25.04 15.08 7.38
CA GLU A 745 -24.53 16.18 8.23
C GLU A 745 -23.01 16.13 8.44
N ASP A 746 -22.39 14.98 8.18
CA ASP A 746 -20.94 14.76 8.28
C ASP A 746 -20.23 14.83 6.94
N TYR A 747 -20.94 15.07 5.82
CA TYR A 747 -20.34 15.25 4.51
C TYR A 747 -19.82 16.67 4.31
N ASN A 748 -18.67 16.84 3.71
CA ASN A 748 -18.27 18.07 3.06
C ASN A 748 -18.85 18.08 1.64
N LEU A 749 -19.98 18.79 1.45
CA LEU A 749 -20.70 18.81 0.18
C LEU A 749 -19.95 19.58 -0.94
N ILE A 750 -18.99 20.42 -0.56
CA ILE A 750 -18.14 21.19 -1.49
C ILE A 750 -16.84 20.42 -1.79
N GLY A 751 -16.44 19.52 -0.88
CA GLY A 751 -15.21 18.74 -0.97
C GLY A 751 -15.36 17.44 -1.78
N GLU A 752 -14.39 16.54 -1.63
CA GLU A 752 -14.26 15.30 -2.39
C GLU A 752 -14.91 14.07 -1.71
N ASP A 753 -15.90 14.27 -0.82
CA ASP A 753 -16.63 13.18 -0.16
C ASP A 753 -17.57 12.40 -1.08
N ASN A 754 -17.69 12.83 -2.35
CA ASN A 754 -18.46 12.14 -3.40
C ASN A 754 -19.92 11.85 -3.01
N TYR A 755 -20.59 12.85 -2.42
CA TYR A 755 -21.99 12.72 -2.01
C TYR A 755 -22.91 12.26 -3.15
N SER A 756 -22.69 12.69 -4.39
CA SER A 756 -23.46 12.27 -5.58
C SER A 756 -23.45 10.75 -5.83
N TYR A 757 -22.53 10.04 -5.22
CA TYR A 757 -22.43 8.57 -5.28
C TYR A 757 -22.89 7.88 -3.98
N ALA A 758 -23.53 8.59 -3.09
CA ALA A 758 -24.16 8.10 -1.86
C ALA A 758 -25.69 8.02 -1.99
N THR A 759 -26.35 7.55 -0.95
CA THR A 759 -27.81 7.69 -0.81
C THR A 759 -28.16 9.11 -0.34
N PRO A 760 -29.42 9.57 -0.44
CA PRO A 760 -29.81 10.89 0.05
C PRO A 760 -29.50 11.14 1.53
N GLU A 761 -29.36 10.07 2.32
CA GLU A 761 -29.05 10.12 3.75
C GLU A 761 -27.55 9.90 4.07
N GLY A 762 -26.70 9.92 3.04
CA GLY A 762 -25.28 9.63 3.14
C GLY A 762 -24.94 8.17 2.82
N MET A 763 -23.82 7.65 3.34
CA MET A 763 -23.37 6.28 3.07
C MET A 763 -23.79 5.37 4.22
N PRO A 764 -24.69 4.40 3.98
CA PRO A 764 -25.18 3.49 5.02
C PRO A 764 -24.09 2.64 5.65
N SER A 765 -24.28 2.27 6.90
CA SER A 765 -23.42 1.32 7.59
C SER A 765 -23.51 -0.06 6.95
N TRP A 766 -22.43 -0.82 7.05
CA TRP A 766 -22.35 -2.18 6.53
C TRP A 766 -21.42 -3.05 7.37
N TYR A 767 -21.60 -4.35 7.26
CA TYR A 767 -20.64 -5.34 7.74
C TYR A 767 -20.59 -6.52 6.78
N THR A 768 -19.45 -7.19 6.73
CA THR A 768 -19.29 -8.44 5.99
C THR A 768 -18.78 -9.54 6.91
N LEU A 769 -19.22 -10.77 6.67
CA LEU A 769 -18.66 -11.97 7.28
C LEU A 769 -17.83 -12.71 6.24
N ASN A 770 -16.65 -13.16 6.65
CA ASN A 770 -15.66 -13.69 5.73
C ASN A 770 -14.94 -14.88 6.36
N LEU A 771 -14.60 -15.86 5.55
CA LEU A 771 -13.84 -17.05 5.95
C LEU A 771 -12.69 -17.27 4.96
N ARG A 772 -11.49 -17.47 5.47
CA ARG A 772 -10.35 -17.92 4.65
C ARG A 772 -9.60 -19.04 5.34
N MET A 773 -9.03 -19.93 4.55
CA MET A 773 -8.29 -21.09 5.02
C MET A 773 -7.06 -21.33 4.17
N ASN A 774 -6.01 -21.84 4.79
CA ASN A 774 -4.81 -22.37 4.13
C ASN A 774 -4.54 -23.76 4.65
N TYR A 775 -4.21 -24.66 3.73
CA TYR A 775 -3.72 -25.99 4.05
C TYR A 775 -2.40 -26.27 3.34
N ALA A 776 -1.36 -26.57 4.10
CA ALA A 776 -0.06 -26.98 3.57
C ALA A 776 -0.02 -28.51 3.42
N PHE A 777 -0.17 -29.03 2.20
CA PHE A 777 -0.03 -30.46 1.94
C PHE A 777 1.38 -30.96 2.28
N SER A 778 2.37 -30.15 1.91
CA SER A 778 3.80 -30.36 2.20
C SER A 778 4.49 -29.01 2.35
N LYS A 779 5.79 -29.01 2.62
CA LYS A 779 6.62 -27.79 2.54
C LYS A 779 6.63 -27.15 1.14
N ASN A 780 6.32 -27.92 0.11
CA ASN A 780 6.39 -27.49 -1.29
C ASN A 780 5.03 -27.08 -1.87
N LEU A 781 3.92 -27.51 -1.30
CA LEU A 781 2.59 -27.31 -1.88
C LEU A 781 1.57 -26.90 -0.82
N SER A 782 0.88 -25.80 -1.08
CA SER A 782 -0.26 -25.35 -0.27
C SER A 782 -1.44 -24.90 -1.13
N VAL A 783 -2.64 -25.04 -0.57
CA VAL A 783 -3.89 -24.54 -1.15
C VAL A 783 -4.51 -23.56 -0.17
N GLN A 784 -4.96 -22.43 -0.69
CA GLN A 784 -5.71 -21.45 0.07
C GLN A 784 -7.09 -21.27 -0.56
N ALA A 785 -8.11 -21.24 0.27
CA ALA A 785 -9.49 -20.97 -0.15
C ALA A 785 -10.09 -19.87 0.72
N ALA A 786 -10.88 -18.99 0.12
CA ALA A 786 -11.63 -17.99 0.86
C ALA A 786 -13.04 -17.83 0.30
N CYS A 787 -13.96 -17.44 1.19
CA CYS A 787 -15.29 -16.94 0.84
C CYS A 787 -15.44 -15.60 1.55
N GLU A 788 -15.33 -14.53 0.80
CA GLU A 788 -15.52 -13.16 1.32
C GLU A 788 -16.95 -12.70 1.04
N ASN A 789 -17.45 -11.79 1.91
CA ASN A 789 -18.84 -11.33 1.89
C ASN A 789 -19.84 -12.51 1.79
N ILE A 790 -19.77 -13.45 2.74
CA ILE A 790 -20.59 -14.70 2.77
C ILE A 790 -22.08 -14.39 2.63
N LEU A 791 -22.53 -13.28 3.19
CA LEU A 791 -23.92 -12.85 3.17
C LEU A 791 -24.35 -12.23 1.84
N ASP A 792 -23.42 -12.02 0.90
CA ASP A 792 -23.66 -11.40 -0.40
C ASP A 792 -24.30 -9.99 -0.29
N GLN A 793 -23.89 -9.23 0.72
CA GLN A 793 -24.41 -7.88 0.95
C GLN A 793 -23.93 -6.93 -0.15
N ASN A 794 -24.84 -6.10 -0.63
CA ASN A 794 -24.47 -4.94 -1.42
C ASN A 794 -24.07 -3.82 -0.47
N TYR A 795 -22.87 -3.32 -0.64
CA TYR A 795 -22.34 -2.20 0.14
C TYR A 795 -21.35 -1.38 -0.67
N ARG A 796 -21.13 -0.17 -0.24
CA ARG A 796 -20.13 0.74 -0.81
C ARG A 796 -19.34 1.38 0.33
N LEU A 797 -18.03 1.49 0.11
CA LEU A 797 -17.16 2.24 1.02
C LEU A 797 -17.48 3.75 0.91
N PHE A 798 -17.42 4.46 2.03
CA PHE A 798 -17.59 5.91 2.04
C PHE A 798 -16.63 6.57 1.02
N ALA A 799 -17.10 7.62 0.37
CA ALA A 799 -16.41 8.37 -0.67
C ALA A 799 -16.00 7.57 -1.93
N SER A 800 -16.39 6.29 -2.03
CA SER A 800 -16.13 5.46 -3.20
C SER A 800 -17.25 5.57 -4.23
N ASN A 801 -16.89 5.41 -5.50
CA ASN A 801 -17.82 5.56 -6.64
C ASN A 801 -18.16 4.21 -7.30
N ILE A 802 -17.55 3.13 -6.83
CA ILE A 802 -17.81 1.74 -7.23
C ILE A 802 -18.29 0.95 -6.01
N SER A 803 -19.26 0.06 -6.22
CA SER A 803 -19.70 -0.84 -5.13
C SER A 803 -18.67 -1.93 -4.89
N ALA A 804 -18.55 -2.37 -3.64
CA ALA A 804 -17.62 -3.41 -3.24
C ALA A 804 -18.04 -4.80 -3.80
N PRO A 805 -17.11 -5.77 -3.84
CA PRO A 805 -17.40 -7.13 -4.29
C PRO A 805 -18.58 -7.75 -3.53
N GLY A 806 -19.46 -8.45 -4.25
CA GLY A 806 -20.41 -9.38 -3.68
C GLY A 806 -19.72 -10.60 -3.08
N ARG A 807 -20.45 -11.69 -2.90
CA ARG A 807 -19.85 -12.96 -2.46
C ARG A 807 -18.72 -13.36 -3.39
N ASN A 808 -17.52 -13.51 -2.86
CA ASN A 808 -16.31 -13.77 -3.62
C ASN A 808 -15.64 -15.05 -3.14
N PHE A 809 -15.61 -16.06 -3.99
CA PHE A 809 -14.84 -17.27 -3.77
C PHE A 809 -13.44 -17.07 -4.35
N ILE A 810 -12.41 -17.31 -3.54
CA ILE A 810 -11.02 -17.16 -3.94
C ILE A 810 -10.34 -18.51 -3.73
N LEU A 811 -9.60 -18.95 -4.74
CA LEU A 811 -8.81 -20.18 -4.68
C LEU A 811 -7.38 -19.87 -5.13
N THR A 812 -6.40 -20.23 -4.31
CA THR A 812 -4.96 -20.09 -4.63
C THR A 812 -4.26 -21.43 -4.48
N LEU A 813 -3.53 -21.82 -5.51
CA LEU A 813 -2.57 -22.92 -5.47
C LEU A 813 -1.16 -22.32 -5.44
N ARG A 814 -0.33 -22.76 -4.48
CA ARG A 814 1.04 -22.25 -4.30
C ARG A 814 2.04 -23.39 -4.22
N GLY A 815 3.13 -23.26 -5.00
CA GLY A 815 4.30 -24.15 -4.98
C GLY A 815 5.53 -23.40 -4.49
N ASN A 816 6.40 -24.08 -3.71
CA ASN A 816 7.70 -23.57 -3.25
C ASN A 816 8.73 -24.68 -3.43
N PHE A 817 9.90 -24.36 -4.00
CA PHE A 817 10.92 -25.31 -4.42
C PHE A 817 12.32 -24.88 -3.99
#